data_913baa2cabda57ebb305e28c3c1b1288
#
_entry.id   913baa2cabda57ebb305e28c3c1b1288
#
_cell.length_a   1.000
_cell.length_b   1.000
_cell.length_c   1.000
_cell.angle_alpha   90.00
_cell.angle_beta   90.00
_cell.angle_gamma   90.00
#
_symmetry.space_group_name_H-M   'P 1'
#
loop_
_entity.id
_entity.type
_entity.pdbx_description
1 polymer ?
#
loop_
_entity_poly.entity_id
_entity_poly.type
_entity_poly.pdbx_seq_one_letter_code
_entity_poly.pdbx_strand_id
1 'polypeptide(L)'
;MKHLKKYAITLLILALGLLGATGAEGTNTMAPYLSTPIFMANAVPPNVLIIFDNSGSMNAMAYWEEEVEHDDLSPGEYDIIPSSPYDPTKDYYGYFVAGTMGHRVMYTYSSGKFHRDPSGQWEGNFLNWLTMRRVDIARKVLVGGLATSRTGGGNTNLIGEDPTQSNRYYKVQLDAATLEDYTPHDDGDDLYVGLKDGYLYVSKDLNESPFDKFDYQYAIKVERDSSYADEAFDFHDGNIAGVMQKVGDKANWGLEFFRNGTGSGNNGGYIKNRVGHPTITNLYTNIENEGMQNWTPLAESLYVAMQYFKQEPIDPSLASLYNPGYQINSTWDPYVQDGESAHCAKSFVLLFTDGSSTKDLEIPNAYKTYDGDPNDPNTQTPAYSDDGSDYLDDLALYARTNDLRPDLEDDQNLELFVVYAFGDDPAARRLLKDASRNGGFIDKNGNNRPDPAAGLAVQTADYNHPVADSTWSEFWEDKRTSAEDGSALPDTYFEAKDGWQLERELINAITKILERANSGTAVSVLATSGEGEGSLYQAFFKPKFSTATEEVHWTGYLQGLWVDAHGNLREDMGTAGVLELDKDPIVEFVYDDTEGATKFKRHAVSPANPYGTTDPPTLHPLEELNPLWEAASQLASRSAVNRDIYTFVDSEGFIPFTEANEGKFKPYLDLADDEATGLYNYLGSGENDRVTNLIRYTRGVDSASEFIGTTNTRNRTLDGKVWKLGDIVH
;
A
#
# COMPACT_ATOMS: atom_id res chain seq x y z
N MET A 1 -24.41 -48.76 -48.32
CA MET A 1 -23.49 -48.77 -47.14
C MET A 1 -22.49 -47.63 -47.08
N LYS A 2 -22.05 -47.00 -48.16
CA LYS A 2 -21.09 -45.84 -48.08
C LYS A 2 -21.74 -44.50 -47.57
N HIS A 3 -23.03 -44.31 -47.81
CA HIS A 3 -23.72 -43.10 -47.34
C HIS A 3 -24.12 -43.13 -45.85
N LEU A 4 -24.45 -44.30 -45.29
CA LEU A 4 -24.76 -44.47 -43.89
C LEU A 4 -23.54 -44.19 -42.97
N LYS A 5 -22.31 -44.51 -43.41
CA LYS A 5 -21.07 -44.21 -42.62
C LYS A 5 -20.76 -42.71 -42.54
N LYS A 6 -21.09 -41.92 -43.57
CA LYS A 6 -20.88 -40.45 -43.54
C LYS A 6 -21.81 -39.77 -42.55
N TYR A 7 -23.08 -40.16 -42.50
CA TYR A 7 -24.04 -39.60 -41.54
C TYR A 7 -23.76 -40.02 -40.09
N ALA A 8 -23.26 -41.25 -39.89
CA ALA A 8 -22.87 -41.72 -38.55
C ALA A 8 -21.63 -40.95 -38.00
N ILE A 9 -20.67 -40.61 -38.85
CA ILE A 9 -19.49 -39.84 -38.46
C ILE A 9 -19.87 -38.37 -38.20
N THR A 10 -20.74 -37.76 -39.00
CA THR A 10 -21.24 -36.39 -38.80
C THR A 10 -22.09 -36.27 -37.54
N LEU A 11 -22.92 -37.28 -37.25
CA LEU A 11 -23.68 -37.33 -36.00
C LEU A 11 -22.80 -37.58 -34.77
N LEU A 12 -21.72 -38.33 -34.89
CA LEU A 12 -20.75 -38.55 -33.81
C LEU A 12 -19.92 -37.27 -33.51
N ILE A 13 -19.56 -36.52 -34.53
CA ILE A 13 -18.86 -35.22 -34.37
C ILE A 13 -19.80 -34.16 -33.78
N LEU A 14 -21.10 -34.15 -34.19
CA LEU A 14 -22.10 -33.28 -33.55
C LEU A 14 -22.41 -33.71 -32.10
N ALA A 15 -22.44 -35.01 -31.79
CA ALA A 15 -22.66 -35.49 -30.41
C ALA A 15 -21.43 -35.25 -29.49
N LEU A 16 -20.21 -35.32 -30.04
CA LEU A 16 -18.98 -34.95 -29.31
C LEU A 16 -18.85 -33.45 -29.13
N GLY A 17 -19.39 -32.65 -30.06
CA GLY A 17 -19.45 -31.17 -29.90
C GLY A 17 -20.49 -30.70 -28.87
N LEU A 18 -21.53 -31.51 -28.63
CA LEU A 18 -22.58 -31.22 -27.64
C LEU A 18 -22.27 -31.76 -26.22
N LEU A 19 -21.29 -32.67 -26.09
CA LEU A 19 -20.83 -33.19 -24.81
C LEU A 19 -19.61 -32.42 -24.25
N GLY A 20 -19.05 -31.47 -25.02
CA GLY A 20 -17.97 -30.59 -24.61
C GLY A 20 -18.43 -29.25 -24.07
N ALA A 21 -19.72 -28.96 -24.04
CA ALA A 21 -20.31 -27.74 -23.54
C ALA A 21 -21.11 -27.92 -22.25
N THR A 22 -20.58 -28.73 -21.32
CA THR A 22 -20.89 -28.43 -19.91
C THR A 22 -19.97 -27.30 -19.50
N GLY A 23 -20.48 -26.09 -19.65
CA GLY A 23 -19.83 -24.92 -19.13
C GLY A 23 -19.48 -25.16 -17.65
N ALA A 24 -18.21 -25.15 -17.33
CA ALA A 24 -17.84 -24.66 -16.02
C ALA A 24 -18.45 -23.27 -15.97
N GLU A 25 -19.49 -23.06 -15.19
CA GLU A 25 -19.89 -21.78 -14.70
C GLU A 25 -18.71 -21.35 -13.81
N GLY A 26 -17.68 -20.78 -14.42
CA GLY A 26 -16.72 -19.96 -13.72
C GLY A 26 -17.54 -18.84 -13.12
N THR A 27 -17.65 -18.82 -11.82
CA THR A 27 -18.03 -17.60 -11.10
C THR A 27 -17.04 -16.55 -11.53
N ASN A 28 -17.42 -15.69 -12.48
CA ASN A 28 -16.64 -14.53 -12.88
C ASN A 28 -16.66 -13.52 -11.73
N THR A 29 -15.90 -13.82 -10.70
CA THR A 29 -15.57 -12.81 -9.71
C THR A 29 -14.52 -11.91 -10.33
N MET A 30 -14.85 -10.65 -10.57
CA MET A 30 -13.91 -9.61 -11.04
C MET A 30 -12.81 -9.32 -9.99
N ALA A 31 -12.95 -9.83 -8.77
CA ALA A 31 -12.03 -9.60 -7.67
C ALA A 31 -10.54 -9.85 -7.99
N PRO A 32 -10.14 -10.93 -8.70
CA PRO A 32 -8.74 -11.13 -9.07
C PRO A 32 -8.19 -10.08 -10.05
N TYR A 33 -9.06 -9.40 -10.78
CA TYR A 33 -8.68 -8.45 -11.83
C TYR A 33 -8.69 -6.99 -11.39
N LEU A 34 -9.16 -6.71 -10.18
CA LEU A 34 -9.24 -5.35 -9.67
C LEU A 34 -7.90 -4.81 -9.13
N SER A 35 -6.90 -5.66 -8.97
CA SER A 35 -5.68 -5.30 -8.27
C SER A 35 -4.36 -5.62 -8.99
N THR A 36 -4.37 -6.28 -10.16
CA THR A 36 -3.12 -6.67 -10.83
C THR A 36 -3.11 -6.29 -12.30
N PRO A 37 -2.15 -5.46 -12.71
CA PRO A 37 -1.87 -5.23 -14.14
C PRO A 37 -1.43 -6.53 -14.84
N ILE A 38 -1.89 -6.74 -16.05
CA ILE A 38 -1.67 -7.96 -16.86
C ILE A 38 -0.20 -8.27 -17.10
N PHE A 39 0.65 -7.25 -17.16
CA PHE A 39 2.09 -7.39 -17.35
C PHE A 39 2.85 -7.85 -16.08
N MET A 40 2.17 -7.99 -14.95
CA MET A 40 2.77 -8.56 -13.74
C MET A 40 2.76 -10.10 -13.73
N ALA A 41 2.06 -10.74 -14.64
CA ALA A 41 1.91 -12.21 -14.64
C ALA A 41 3.21 -12.97 -15.01
N ASN A 42 4.23 -12.30 -15.54
CA ASN A 42 5.53 -12.90 -15.90
C ASN A 42 6.73 -12.16 -15.29
N ALA A 43 6.54 -11.16 -14.44
CA ALA A 43 7.62 -10.54 -13.69
C ALA A 43 7.96 -11.41 -12.48
N VAL A 44 9.24 -11.52 -12.16
CA VAL A 44 9.67 -12.13 -10.88
C VAL A 44 9.10 -11.25 -9.76
N PRO A 45 8.28 -11.80 -8.85
CA PRO A 45 7.73 -11.00 -7.77
C PRO A 45 8.84 -10.34 -6.95
N PRO A 46 8.70 -9.06 -6.59
CA PRO A 46 9.71 -8.38 -5.78
C PRO A 46 9.81 -9.01 -4.40
N ASN A 47 10.98 -8.94 -3.83
CA ASN A 47 11.23 -9.28 -2.45
C ASN A 47 10.87 -8.08 -1.56
N VAL A 48 9.99 -8.26 -0.59
CA VAL A 48 9.60 -7.21 0.35
C VAL A 48 9.72 -7.71 1.78
N LEU A 49 10.64 -7.14 2.54
CA LEU A 49 10.76 -7.40 3.96
C LEU A 49 10.06 -6.29 4.75
N ILE A 50 9.04 -6.66 5.51
CA ILE A 50 8.37 -5.73 6.42
C ILE A 50 9.16 -5.75 7.74
N ILE A 51 9.67 -4.59 8.16
CA ILE A 51 10.12 -4.34 9.53
C ILE A 51 8.93 -3.74 10.26
N PHE A 52 8.30 -4.53 11.13
CA PHE A 52 7.12 -4.12 11.86
C PHE A 52 7.48 -3.73 13.28
N ASP A 53 7.16 -2.51 13.64
CA ASP A 53 7.36 -1.95 14.96
C ASP A 53 6.52 -2.69 16.01
N ASN A 54 7.19 -3.34 16.94
CA ASN A 54 6.62 -3.94 18.13
C ASN A 54 7.18 -3.26 19.41
N SER A 55 7.50 -1.98 19.33
CA SER A 55 7.93 -1.17 20.47
C SER A 55 6.81 -0.93 21.48
N GLY A 56 7.19 -0.47 22.65
CA GLY A 56 6.24 -0.20 23.73
C GLY A 56 5.24 0.92 23.40
N SER A 57 5.62 1.88 22.56
CA SER A 57 4.76 2.98 22.10
C SER A 57 3.54 2.50 21.30
N MET A 58 3.66 1.37 20.61
CA MET A 58 2.53 0.75 19.92
C MET A 58 1.39 0.29 20.85
N ASN A 59 1.65 0.15 22.15
CA ASN A 59 0.60 -0.06 23.15
C ASN A 59 -0.12 1.23 23.57
N ALA A 60 0.35 2.41 23.17
CA ALA A 60 -0.31 3.68 23.47
C ALA A 60 -1.69 3.75 22.83
N MET A 61 -2.55 4.61 23.41
CA MET A 61 -3.87 4.88 22.85
C MET A 61 -3.74 5.61 21.51
N ALA A 62 -4.52 5.21 20.52
CA ALA A 62 -4.40 5.77 19.18
C ALA A 62 -4.95 7.20 19.06
N TYR A 63 -5.86 7.59 19.96
CA TYR A 63 -6.60 8.84 19.87
C TYR A 63 -6.45 9.74 21.10
N TRP A 64 -5.55 9.39 22.01
CA TRP A 64 -5.23 10.15 23.20
C TRP A 64 -3.80 10.68 23.05
N GLU A 65 -3.63 11.99 23.00
CA GLU A 65 -2.39 12.64 22.53
C GLU A 65 -1.39 13.00 23.63
N GLU A 66 -1.77 13.05 24.91
CA GLU A 66 -0.85 13.38 25.99
C GLU A 66 -0.75 12.29 27.06
N GLU A 67 0.49 11.86 27.30
CA GLU A 67 0.87 11.07 28.45
C GLU A 67 1.38 12.02 29.52
N VAL A 68 0.71 12.13 30.64
CA VAL A 68 1.18 12.88 31.78
C VAL A 68 1.76 11.90 32.79
N GLU A 69 3.10 11.93 32.94
CA GLU A 69 3.76 11.20 34.03
C GLU A 69 3.48 11.96 35.34
N HIS A 70 2.75 11.33 36.24
CA HIS A 70 2.50 11.88 37.56
C HIS A 70 3.65 11.52 38.51
N ASP A 71 4.14 12.52 39.29
CA ASP A 71 5.22 12.34 40.27
C ASP A 71 4.90 11.30 41.35
N ASP A 72 3.62 10.94 41.52
CA ASP A 72 3.15 9.98 42.51
C ASP A 72 3.00 8.54 41.97
N LEU A 73 3.22 8.31 40.66
CA LEU A 73 3.10 7.01 40.02
C LEU A 73 4.45 6.25 40.05
N SER A 74 4.38 4.95 40.03
CA SER A 74 5.58 4.14 39.81
C SER A 74 6.11 4.36 38.38
N PRO A 75 7.44 4.27 38.13
CA PRO A 75 7.99 4.43 36.80
C PRO A 75 7.28 3.54 35.77
N GLY A 76 6.71 4.13 34.73
CA GLY A 76 5.94 3.43 33.69
C GLY A 76 4.42 3.37 33.96
N GLU A 77 3.92 4.04 34.98
CA GLU A 77 2.50 4.28 35.20
C GLU A 77 2.12 5.64 34.64
N TYR A 78 1.13 5.68 33.77
CA TYR A 78 0.70 6.92 33.11
C TYR A 78 -0.77 7.18 33.39
N ASP A 79 -1.10 8.33 33.98
CA ASP A 79 -2.44 8.92 33.90
C ASP A 79 -2.49 9.73 32.60
N ILE A 80 -3.34 9.31 31.68
CA ILE A 80 -3.54 10.08 30.44
C ILE A 80 -4.77 10.95 30.63
N ILE A 81 -4.55 12.26 30.50
CA ILE A 81 -5.65 13.20 30.27
C ILE A 81 -5.68 13.43 28.76
N PRO A 82 -6.75 13.00 28.05
CA PRO A 82 -6.82 13.28 26.61
C PRO A 82 -6.70 14.78 26.41
N SER A 83 -5.72 15.21 25.60
CA SER A 83 -5.58 16.60 25.18
C SER A 83 -6.79 17.06 24.35
N SER A 84 -7.48 16.10 23.74
CA SER A 84 -8.73 16.30 23.01
C SER A 84 -9.84 15.41 23.60
N PRO A 85 -10.92 16.00 24.12
CA PRO A 85 -12.11 15.22 24.47
C PRO A 85 -12.68 14.51 23.25
N TYR A 86 -13.52 13.50 23.48
CA TYR A 86 -14.24 12.86 22.38
C TYR A 86 -14.96 13.88 21.49
N ASP A 87 -14.70 13.81 20.20
CA ASP A 87 -15.34 14.65 19.19
C ASP A 87 -16.29 13.80 18.33
N PRO A 88 -17.61 13.88 18.54
CA PRO A 88 -18.57 13.06 17.80
C PRO A 88 -18.69 13.43 16.31
N THR A 89 -17.98 14.48 15.86
CA THR A 89 -17.93 14.86 14.43
C THR A 89 -16.80 14.18 13.68
N LYS A 90 -15.89 13.48 14.38
CA LYS A 90 -14.80 12.71 13.81
C LYS A 90 -15.17 11.23 13.77
N ASP A 91 -14.78 10.55 12.69
CA ASP A 91 -14.88 9.10 12.56
C ASP A 91 -13.59 8.46 13.08
N TYR A 92 -13.68 7.70 14.16
CA TYR A 92 -12.56 7.00 14.75
C TYR A 92 -12.50 5.57 14.22
N TYR A 93 -11.40 5.25 13.55
CA TYR A 93 -11.16 3.91 13.01
C TYR A 93 -10.92 2.89 14.13
N GLY A 94 -11.53 1.74 14.08
CA GLY A 94 -11.33 0.72 15.11
C GLY A 94 -12.14 -0.55 14.86
N TYR A 95 -12.34 -1.31 15.93
CA TYR A 95 -13.05 -2.59 15.87
C TYR A 95 -14.58 -2.46 15.90
N PHE A 96 -15.07 -1.26 16.19
CA PHE A 96 -16.49 -0.96 16.17
C PHE A 96 -16.85 -0.16 14.91
N VAL A 97 -18.07 -0.31 14.43
CA VAL A 97 -18.58 0.55 13.35
C VAL A 97 -18.81 1.94 13.91
N ALA A 98 -18.14 2.94 13.35
CA ALA A 98 -18.23 4.31 13.84
C ALA A 98 -19.61 4.92 13.63
N GLY A 99 -20.30 4.59 12.55
CA GLY A 99 -21.48 5.29 12.12
C GLY A 99 -21.11 6.59 11.40
N THR A 100 -22.13 7.39 11.05
CA THR A 100 -21.95 8.71 10.43
C THR A 100 -22.71 9.77 11.23
N MET A 101 -22.40 11.05 10.98
CA MET A 101 -23.06 12.15 11.68
C MET A 101 -24.60 12.06 11.52
N GLY A 102 -25.28 11.77 12.64
CA GLY A 102 -26.73 11.55 12.68
C GLY A 102 -27.21 10.10 12.62
N HIS A 103 -26.30 9.13 12.40
CA HIS A 103 -26.61 7.70 12.39
C HIS A 103 -25.62 6.95 13.28
N ARG A 104 -25.82 7.02 14.59
CA ARG A 104 -25.00 6.31 15.57
C ARG A 104 -25.18 4.80 15.44
N VAL A 105 -24.09 4.05 15.45
CA VAL A 105 -24.12 2.60 15.55
C VAL A 105 -23.95 2.20 16.99
N MET A 106 -24.97 1.50 17.51
CA MET A 106 -25.06 1.17 18.93
C MET A 106 -24.72 -0.29 19.19
N TYR A 107 -24.20 -0.53 20.38
CA TYR A 107 -23.79 -1.85 20.87
C TYR A 107 -24.36 -2.14 22.24
N THR A 108 -24.64 -3.42 22.48
CA THR A 108 -24.97 -3.97 23.79
C THR A 108 -23.84 -4.90 24.23
N TYR A 109 -23.42 -4.78 25.50
CA TYR A 109 -22.47 -5.73 26.09
C TYR A 109 -23.20 -6.88 26.77
N SER A 110 -22.96 -8.09 26.31
CA SER A 110 -23.51 -9.31 26.92
C SER A 110 -22.59 -10.51 26.67
N SER A 111 -22.62 -11.48 27.56
CA SER A 111 -21.82 -12.71 27.42
C SER A 111 -20.32 -12.47 27.20
N GLY A 112 -19.76 -11.40 27.78
CA GLY A 112 -18.36 -11.07 27.74
C GLY A 112 -17.88 -10.45 26.41
N LYS A 113 -18.76 -9.84 25.62
CA LYS A 113 -18.45 -9.19 24.34
C LYS A 113 -19.49 -8.14 23.95
N PHE A 114 -19.09 -7.25 23.05
CA PHE A 114 -19.97 -6.28 22.43
C PHE A 114 -20.67 -6.87 21.20
N HIS A 115 -21.96 -6.66 21.11
CA HIS A 115 -22.82 -7.03 20.00
C HIS A 115 -23.44 -5.79 19.39
N ARG A 116 -23.47 -5.66 18.09
CA ARG A 116 -24.19 -4.59 17.41
C ARG A 116 -25.69 -4.73 17.70
N ASP A 117 -26.29 -3.68 18.22
CA ASP A 117 -27.69 -3.65 18.64
C ASP A 117 -28.24 -2.23 18.52
N PRO A 118 -29.19 -1.95 17.62
CA PRO A 118 -29.78 -0.62 17.49
C PRO A 118 -30.46 -0.09 18.78
N SER A 119 -30.79 -0.97 19.74
CA SER A 119 -31.30 -0.60 21.04
C SER A 119 -30.23 -0.55 22.15
N GLY A 120 -28.96 -0.78 21.78
CA GLY A 120 -27.81 -0.71 22.67
C GLY A 120 -27.59 0.70 23.21
N GLN A 121 -26.72 0.79 24.22
CA GLN A 121 -26.41 2.06 24.88
C GLN A 121 -24.93 2.48 24.71
N TRP A 122 -24.08 1.61 24.16
CA TRP A 122 -22.71 1.95 23.82
C TRP A 122 -22.64 2.43 22.38
N GLU A 123 -22.07 3.60 22.15
CA GLU A 123 -21.82 4.08 20.79
C GLU A 123 -20.51 3.51 20.23
N GLY A 124 -20.54 3.00 18.99
CA GLY A 124 -19.37 2.37 18.36
C GLY A 124 -18.22 3.32 18.09
N ASN A 125 -18.50 4.54 17.63
CA ASN A 125 -17.47 5.56 17.38
C ASN A 125 -16.78 6.00 18.69
N PHE A 126 -17.56 6.18 19.74
CA PHE A 126 -17.04 6.46 21.09
C PHE A 126 -16.17 5.31 21.61
N LEU A 127 -16.60 4.05 21.41
CA LEU A 127 -15.80 2.88 21.78
C LEU A 127 -14.48 2.82 21.01
N ASN A 128 -14.46 3.17 19.73
CA ASN A 128 -13.20 3.25 18.97
C ASN A 128 -12.25 4.29 19.59
N TRP A 129 -12.74 5.51 19.85
CA TRP A 129 -11.96 6.55 20.48
C TRP A 129 -11.43 6.10 21.85
N LEU A 130 -12.29 5.47 22.63
CA LEU A 130 -12.00 5.12 24.03
C LEU A 130 -11.04 3.92 24.16
N THR A 131 -11.12 2.91 23.28
CA THR A 131 -10.53 1.59 23.56
C THR A 131 -9.43 1.17 22.60
N MET A 132 -9.24 1.84 21.44
CA MET A 132 -8.27 1.39 20.44
C MET A 132 -6.86 1.84 20.78
N ARG A 133 -5.94 0.88 20.78
CA ARG A 133 -4.49 1.11 20.83
C ARG A 133 -3.94 1.23 19.41
N ARG A 134 -2.76 1.85 19.26
CA ARG A 134 -2.06 1.95 17.96
C ARG A 134 -1.86 0.57 17.33
N VAL A 135 -1.47 -0.43 18.10
CA VAL A 135 -1.31 -1.81 17.62
C VAL A 135 -2.61 -2.45 17.16
N ASP A 136 -3.75 -2.17 17.81
CA ASP A 136 -5.05 -2.68 17.37
C ASP A 136 -5.40 -2.16 15.98
N ILE A 137 -5.17 -0.87 15.75
CA ILE A 137 -5.39 -0.23 14.46
C ILE A 137 -4.41 -0.75 13.42
N ALA A 138 -3.12 -0.84 13.74
CA ALA A 138 -2.10 -1.36 12.84
C ALA A 138 -2.42 -2.79 12.40
N ARG A 139 -2.79 -3.67 13.34
CA ARG A 139 -3.23 -5.04 13.02
C ARG A 139 -4.49 -5.07 12.18
N LYS A 140 -5.46 -4.19 12.48
CA LYS A 140 -6.70 -4.13 11.69
C LYS A 140 -6.40 -3.75 10.25
N VAL A 141 -5.61 -2.72 10.02
CA VAL A 141 -5.21 -2.27 8.68
C VAL A 141 -4.40 -3.35 7.96
N LEU A 142 -3.39 -3.91 8.62
CA LEU A 142 -2.48 -4.87 7.99
C LEU A 142 -3.14 -6.22 7.72
N VAL A 143 -3.84 -6.78 8.72
CA VAL A 143 -4.30 -8.18 8.68
C VAL A 143 -5.76 -8.37 9.09
N GLY A 144 -6.53 -7.30 9.32
CA GLY A 144 -7.94 -7.35 9.72
C GLY A 144 -8.16 -7.46 11.24
N GLY A 145 -7.13 -7.21 12.07
CA GLY A 145 -7.20 -7.20 13.52
C GLY A 145 -6.85 -8.53 14.19
N LEU A 146 -6.77 -8.51 15.51
CA LEU A 146 -6.59 -9.72 16.33
C LEU A 146 -7.92 -10.49 16.42
N ALA A 147 -8.05 -11.54 15.61
CA ALA A 147 -9.31 -12.27 15.46
C ALA A 147 -9.29 -13.64 16.13
N THR A 148 -10.38 -14.02 16.80
CA THR A 148 -10.53 -15.38 17.38
C THR A 148 -10.60 -16.49 16.32
N SER A 149 -11.00 -16.15 15.10
CA SER A 149 -10.99 -17.02 13.93
C SER A 149 -11.03 -16.13 12.69
N ARG A 150 -10.25 -16.45 11.68
CA ARG A 150 -10.26 -15.71 10.41
C ARG A 150 -11.29 -16.21 9.41
N THR A 151 -11.79 -17.43 9.59
CA THR A 151 -12.86 -17.94 8.73
C THR A 151 -14.17 -17.21 9.00
N GLY A 152 -14.84 -16.72 7.96
CA GLY A 152 -16.04 -15.88 8.03
C GLY A 152 -17.30 -16.49 8.68
N GLY A 153 -17.16 -17.42 9.62
CA GLY A 153 -18.25 -18.00 10.39
C GLY A 153 -18.80 -17.08 11.47
N GLY A 154 -20.09 -17.19 11.76
CA GLY A 154 -20.86 -16.29 12.60
C GLY A 154 -20.51 -16.19 14.09
N ASN A 155 -19.31 -16.55 14.52
CA ASN A 155 -18.86 -16.41 15.92
C ASN A 155 -17.45 -15.81 16.03
N THR A 156 -16.98 -15.12 15.01
CA THR A 156 -15.69 -14.47 15.02
C THR A 156 -15.77 -13.18 15.84
N ASN A 157 -14.73 -12.93 16.62
CA ASN A 157 -14.60 -11.69 17.38
C ASN A 157 -13.26 -11.05 17.11
N LEU A 158 -13.20 -9.72 17.05
CA LEU A 158 -11.98 -8.94 17.21
C LEU A 158 -11.75 -8.68 18.70
N ILE A 159 -10.50 -8.72 19.11
CA ILE A 159 -10.08 -8.61 20.51
C ILE A 159 -9.08 -7.47 20.62
N GLY A 160 -9.28 -6.55 21.56
CA GLY A 160 -8.32 -5.51 21.90
C GLY A 160 -7.05 -6.09 22.51
N GLU A 161 -5.93 -5.41 22.30
CA GLU A 161 -4.62 -5.83 22.81
C GLU A 161 -4.64 -6.01 24.34
N ASP A 162 -4.05 -7.10 24.76
CA ASP A 162 -3.73 -7.40 26.17
C ASP A 162 -2.19 -7.26 26.32
N PRO A 163 -1.69 -6.07 26.70
CA PRO A 163 -0.26 -5.84 26.77
C PRO A 163 0.41 -6.76 27.80
N THR A 164 1.46 -7.42 27.40
CA THR A 164 2.28 -8.26 28.28
C THR A 164 3.03 -7.46 29.34
N GLN A 165 3.13 -6.14 29.17
CA GLN A 165 3.68 -5.20 30.13
C GLN A 165 2.58 -4.80 31.13
N SER A 166 2.72 -5.25 32.35
CA SER A 166 1.73 -5.05 33.44
C SER A 166 1.53 -3.59 33.88
N ASN A 167 2.35 -2.67 33.36
CA ASN A 167 2.31 -1.23 33.65
C ASN A 167 1.74 -0.38 32.50
N ARG A 168 1.23 -0.98 31.43
CA ARG A 168 0.61 -0.27 30.29
C ARG A 168 -0.91 -0.17 30.46
N TYR A 169 -1.34 0.60 31.46
CA TYR A 169 -2.74 0.93 31.67
C TYR A 169 -2.96 2.44 31.52
N TYR A 170 -4.16 2.80 31.15
CA TYR A 170 -4.56 4.17 30.86
C TYR A 170 -5.85 4.50 31.60
N LYS A 171 -5.98 5.71 32.12
CA LYS A 171 -7.13 6.16 32.91
C LYS A 171 -7.53 7.57 32.49
N VAL A 172 -8.81 7.81 32.37
CA VAL A 172 -9.39 9.12 32.07
C VAL A 172 -10.63 9.34 32.90
N GLN A 173 -10.87 10.58 33.30
CA GLN A 173 -12.16 10.97 33.89
C GLN A 173 -13.08 11.51 32.79
N LEU A 174 -14.26 10.98 32.68
CA LEU A 174 -15.30 11.42 31.77
C LEU A 174 -16.44 12.09 32.56
N ASP A 175 -16.92 13.21 32.02
CA ASP A 175 -18.04 13.93 32.59
C ASP A 175 -19.38 13.18 32.40
N ALA A 176 -20.34 13.46 33.30
CA ALA A 176 -21.64 12.82 33.29
C ALA A 176 -22.41 12.97 31.96
N ALA A 177 -22.26 14.10 31.25
CA ALA A 177 -22.97 14.33 29.99
C ALA A 177 -22.40 13.43 28.88
N THR A 178 -21.06 13.29 28.77
CA THR A 178 -20.41 12.37 27.85
C THR A 178 -20.81 10.92 28.12
N LEU A 179 -20.87 10.53 29.39
CA LEU A 179 -21.25 9.16 29.77
C LEU A 179 -22.72 8.86 29.43
N GLU A 180 -23.65 9.78 29.73
CA GLU A 180 -25.08 9.65 29.41
C GLU A 180 -25.31 9.53 27.88
N ASP A 181 -24.59 10.31 27.11
CA ASP A 181 -24.76 10.36 25.64
C ASP A 181 -24.26 9.11 24.91
N TYR A 182 -23.20 8.45 25.42
CA TYR A 182 -22.45 7.44 24.66
C TYR A 182 -22.30 6.07 25.33
N THR A 183 -22.77 5.95 26.58
CA THR A 183 -22.63 4.73 27.41
C THR A 183 -23.89 4.40 28.16
N PRO A 184 -24.04 3.21 28.78
CA PRO A 184 -25.14 2.90 29.70
C PRO A 184 -24.98 3.51 31.09
N HIS A 185 -23.99 4.36 31.32
CA HIS A 185 -23.69 4.96 32.61
C HIS A 185 -24.28 6.36 32.69
N ASP A 186 -25.49 6.47 33.19
CA ASP A 186 -26.33 7.69 33.27
C ASP A 186 -26.68 8.12 34.69
N ASP A 187 -25.87 7.79 35.68
CA ASP A 187 -26.17 8.05 37.08
C ASP A 187 -25.92 9.52 37.53
N GLY A 188 -25.54 10.39 36.61
CA GLY A 188 -25.38 11.83 36.79
C GLY A 188 -24.09 12.25 37.48
N ASP A 189 -23.13 11.34 37.62
CA ASP A 189 -21.82 11.59 38.20
C ASP A 189 -20.71 11.40 37.14
N ASP A 190 -19.61 12.16 37.29
CA ASP A 190 -18.39 11.90 36.54
C ASP A 190 -17.78 10.56 36.95
N LEU A 191 -17.33 9.76 36.00
CA LEU A 191 -16.72 8.47 36.26
C LEU A 191 -15.29 8.41 35.68
N TYR A 192 -14.47 7.61 36.36
CA TYR A 192 -13.18 7.20 35.81
C TYR A 192 -13.38 5.99 34.90
N VAL A 193 -12.70 6.05 33.77
CA VAL A 193 -12.62 4.97 32.80
C VAL A 193 -11.16 4.56 32.65
N GLY A 194 -10.88 3.27 32.80
CA GLY A 194 -9.53 2.73 32.70
C GLY A 194 -9.44 1.58 31.72
N LEU A 195 -8.27 1.46 31.08
CA LEU A 195 -7.94 0.40 30.13
C LEU A 195 -6.74 -0.38 30.63
N LYS A 196 -6.93 -1.68 30.82
CA LYS A 196 -5.88 -2.60 31.26
C LYS A 196 -6.20 -4.03 30.81
N ASP A 197 -5.19 -4.78 30.42
CA ASP A 197 -5.29 -6.22 30.15
C ASP A 197 -6.45 -6.59 29.19
N GLY A 198 -6.65 -5.81 28.12
CA GLY A 198 -7.76 -6.04 27.17
C GLY A 198 -9.16 -5.76 27.73
N TYR A 199 -9.25 -5.06 28.86
CA TYR A 199 -10.51 -4.70 29.50
C TYR A 199 -10.68 -3.20 29.69
N LEU A 200 -11.93 -2.77 29.61
CA LEU A 200 -12.41 -1.45 29.98
C LEU A 200 -13.00 -1.53 31.40
N TYR A 201 -12.54 -0.68 32.30
CA TYR A 201 -13.00 -0.56 33.68
C TYR A 201 -13.72 0.77 33.86
N VAL A 202 -14.83 0.80 34.58
CA VAL A 202 -15.58 2.02 34.86
C VAL A 202 -15.90 2.06 36.36
N SER A 203 -15.64 3.19 37.02
CA SER A 203 -15.94 3.38 38.45
C SER A 203 -15.93 4.83 38.88
N LYS A 204 -16.64 5.15 39.95
CA LYS A 204 -16.51 6.42 40.68
C LYS A 204 -15.20 6.53 41.47
N ASP A 205 -14.59 5.42 41.82
CA ASP A 205 -13.37 5.31 42.64
C ASP A 205 -12.43 4.25 42.00
N LEU A 206 -12.05 4.48 40.76
CA LEU A 206 -11.08 3.63 40.06
C LEU A 206 -9.68 3.97 40.59
N ASN A 207 -9.07 3.03 41.28
CA ASN A 207 -7.69 3.19 41.74
C ASN A 207 -6.71 3.18 40.54
N GLU A 208 -5.56 3.84 40.71
CA GLU A 208 -4.60 4.03 39.64
C GLU A 208 -3.91 2.73 39.22
N SER A 209 -3.66 1.84 40.17
CA SER A 209 -3.04 0.53 39.89
C SER A 209 -3.39 -0.43 41.02
N PRO A 210 -3.71 -1.66 40.70
CA PRO A 210 -3.86 -2.38 39.43
C PRO A 210 -5.30 -2.42 38.90
N PHE A 211 -6.15 -1.40 39.18
CA PHE A 211 -7.57 -1.37 38.90
C PHE A 211 -8.34 -2.49 39.64
N ASP A 212 -7.93 -2.77 40.85
CA ASP A 212 -8.61 -3.77 41.71
C ASP A 212 -9.89 -3.26 42.36
N LYS A 213 -10.16 -1.94 42.23
CA LYS A 213 -11.44 -1.31 42.61
C LYS A 213 -12.11 -0.78 41.36
N PHE A 214 -13.23 -1.36 41.00
CA PHE A 214 -14.06 -0.93 39.89
C PHE A 214 -15.51 -1.33 40.12
N ASP A 215 -16.42 -0.57 39.50
CA ASP A 215 -17.87 -0.88 39.55
C ASP A 215 -18.26 -1.80 38.39
N TYR A 216 -17.66 -1.57 37.19
CA TYR A 216 -17.94 -2.32 35.97
C TYR A 216 -16.68 -2.69 35.24
N GLN A 217 -16.71 -3.84 34.55
CA GLN A 217 -15.63 -4.35 33.71
C GLN A 217 -16.19 -4.90 32.39
N TYR A 218 -15.60 -4.50 31.29
CA TYR A 218 -15.98 -4.89 29.93
C TYR A 218 -14.78 -5.41 29.17
N ALA A 219 -14.83 -6.65 28.67
CA ALA A 219 -13.80 -7.14 27.76
C ALA A 219 -13.89 -6.37 26.43
N ILE A 220 -12.76 -5.87 25.93
CA ILE A 220 -12.68 -5.25 24.61
C ILE A 220 -12.71 -6.37 23.57
N LYS A 221 -13.90 -6.81 23.25
CA LYS A 221 -14.18 -7.93 22.37
C LYS A 221 -15.46 -7.68 21.59
N VAL A 222 -15.35 -7.65 20.27
CA VAL A 222 -16.45 -7.29 19.37
C VAL A 222 -16.83 -8.50 18.53
N GLU A 223 -18.10 -8.91 18.57
CA GLU A 223 -18.59 -10.01 17.75
C GLU A 223 -19.01 -9.52 16.38
N ARG A 224 -18.65 -10.28 15.37
CA ARG A 224 -19.17 -10.11 14.02
C ARG A 224 -20.67 -10.39 13.97
N ASP A 225 -21.44 -9.48 13.41
CA ASP A 225 -22.85 -9.69 13.08
C ASP A 225 -23.07 -9.56 11.57
N SER A 226 -23.16 -10.71 10.90
CA SER A 226 -23.36 -10.78 9.44
C SER A 226 -24.75 -10.34 8.97
N SER A 227 -25.64 -9.93 9.88
CA SER A 227 -26.96 -9.39 9.52
C SER A 227 -26.89 -7.93 9.08
N TYR A 228 -25.75 -7.24 9.30
CA TYR A 228 -25.51 -5.88 8.88
C TYR A 228 -24.52 -5.84 7.72
N ALA A 229 -24.78 -4.96 6.73
CA ALA A 229 -23.92 -4.80 5.55
C ALA A 229 -22.65 -3.96 5.84
N ASP A 230 -22.72 -3.06 6.82
CA ASP A 230 -21.66 -2.13 7.25
C ASP A 230 -20.85 -2.67 8.44
N GLU A 231 -20.25 -3.83 8.29
CA GLU A 231 -19.43 -4.42 9.34
C GLU A 231 -18.07 -3.70 9.51
N ALA A 232 -17.58 -3.60 10.75
CA ALA A 232 -16.21 -3.17 11.02
C ALA A 232 -15.14 -4.21 10.65
N PHE A 233 -15.54 -5.28 9.98
CA PHE A 233 -14.71 -6.39 9.54
C PHE A 233 -14.53 -6.36 8.03
N ASP A 234 -13.30 -6.26 7.59
CA ASP A 234 -12.96 -6.43 6.18
C ASP A 234 -12.81 -7.90 5.83
N PHE A 235 -13.17 -8.26 4.59
CA PHE A 235 -13.09 -9.63 4.10
C PHE A 235 -12.37 -9.72 2.76
N HIS A 236 -11.59 -10.78 2.62
CA HIS A 236 -11.03 -11.23 1.35
C HIS A 236 -11.17 -12.75 1.27
N ASP A 237 -11.76 -13.25 0.18
CA ASP A 237 -12.05 -14.68 -0.02
C ASP A 237 -12.80 -15.33 1.16
N GLY A 238 -13.74 -14.60 1.74
CA GLY A 238 -14.56 -15.06 2.86
C GLY A 238 -13.85 -15.14 4.22
N ASN A 239 -12.61 -14.66 4.31
CA ASN A 239 -11.83 -14.59 5.54
C ASN A 239 -11.65 -13.14 5.98
N ILE A 240 -11.53 -12.90 7.28
CA ILE A 240 -11.15 -11.58 7.81
C ILE A 240 -9.79 -11.21 7.25
N ALA A 241 -9.69 -9.99 6.73
CA ALA A 241 -8.55 -9.54 5.96
C ALA A 241 -8.20 -8.08 6.28
N GLY A 242 -6.96 -7.73 6.04
CA GLY A 242 -6.47 -6.38 5.89
C GLY A 242 -5.77 -6.21 4.55
N VAL A 243 -4.92 -5.20 4.45
CA VAL A 243 -4.18 -4.90 3.22
C VAL A 243 -3.32 -6.08 2.77
N MET A 244 -2.66 -6.77 3.70
CA MET A 244 -1.73 -7.86 3.38
C MET A 244 -2.41 -9.06 2.72
N GLN A 245 -3.66 -9.39 3.08
CA GLN A 245 -4.40 -10.46 2.40
C GLN A 245 -4.83 -10.05 0.99
N LYS A 246 -5.11 -8.75 0.79
CA LYS A 246 -5.50 -8.20 -0.51
C LYS A 246 -4.34 -8.15 -1.52
N VAL A 247 -3.10 -8.07 -1.03
CA VAL A 247 -1.88 -7.93 -1.86
C VAL A 247 -0.90 -9.10 -1.73
N GLY A 248 -1.26 -10.15 -1.01
CA GLY A 248 -0.34 -11.22 -0.61
C GLY A 248 0.31 -12.00 -1.75
N ASP A 249 -0.34 -12.05 -2.91
CA ASP A 249 0.14 -12.73 -4.13
C ASP A 249 1.00 -11.83 -5.04
N LYS A 250 1.24 -10.56 -4.66
CA LYS A 250 1.93 -9.58 -5.51
C LYS A 250 3.44 -9.50 -5.29
N ALA A 251 3.92 -10.00 -4.15
CA ALA A 251 5.32 -9.94 -3.77
C ALA A 251 5.72 -11.15 -2.92
N ASN A 252 7.02 -11.36 -2.80
CA ASN A 252 7.61 -12.31 -1.87
C ASN A 252 7.79 -11.63 -0.52
N TRP A 253 6.84 -11.83 0.38
CA TRP A 253 6.83 -11.16 1.66
C TRP A 253 7.69 -11.84 2.70
N GLY A 254 8.43 -11.05 3.48
CA GLY A 254 9.10 -11.42 4.72
C GLY A 254 8.68 -10.52 5.87
N LEU A 255 9.01 -10.89 7.10
CA LEU A 255 8.64 -10.17 8.31
C LEU A 255 9.78 -10.17 9.31
N GLU A 256 10.09 -8.98 9.80
CA GLU A 256 11.03 -8.72 10.87
C GLU A 256 10.34 -7.93 11.99
N PHE A 257 10.69 -8.22 13.23
CA PHE A 257 10.30 -7.48 14.42
C PHE A 257 11.53 -6.96 15.16
N PHE A 258 11.38 -5.90 15.95
CA PHE A 258 12.41 -5.44 16.86
C PHE A 258 12.69 -6.47 17.96
N ARG A 259 13.93 -6.52 18.41
CA ARG A 259 14.33 -7.27 19.60
C ARG A 259 14.21 -6.45 20.87
N ASN A 260 14.25 -7.13 22.01
CA ASN A 260 13.98 -6.59 23.35
C ASN A 260 15.04 -5.61 23.90
N GLY A 261 15.91 -5.02 23.06
CA GLY A 261 16.61 -3.79 23.38
C GLY A 261 17.97 -3.93 23.91
N THR A 262 18.51 -4.40 24.92
CA THR A 262 19.90 -4.25 25.30
C THR A 262 20.54 -5.53 25.85
N GLY A 263 21.76 -5.81 25.40
CA GLY A 263 22.57 -6.90 25.90
C GLY A 263 22.57 -8.14 25.01
N SER A 264 23.20 -9.21 25.47
CA SER A 264 23.48 -10.39 24.66
C SER A 264 22.24 -11.00 24.01
N GLY A 265 22.22 -10.97 22.66
CA GLY A 265 21.16 -11.54 21.84
C GLY A 265 19.84 -10.74 21.76
N ASN A 266 19.85 -9.49 22.17
CA ASN A 266 18.64 -8.66 22.25
C ASN A 266 18.69 -7.35 21.46
N ASN A 267 19.74 -7.07 20.69
CA ASN A 267 19.83 -5.88 19.87
C ASN A 267 19.18 -6.06 18.50
N GLY A 268 18.77 -4.95 17.90
CA GLY A 268 18.29 -4.85 16.54
C GLY A 268 16.94 -5.54 16.29
N GLY A 269 16.87 -6.21 15.17
CA GLY A 269 15.69 -6.96 14.76
C GLY A 269 15.90 -8.47 14.69
N TYR A 270 14.82 -9.19 14.40
CA TYR A 270 14.90 -10.60 14.03
C TYR A 270 13.94 -10.96 12.93
N ILE A 271 14.41 -11.71 11.96
CA ILE A 271 13.59 -12.20 10.84
C ILE A 271 12.67 -13.32 11.37
N LYS A 272 11.40 -13.01 11.46
CA LYS A 272 10.35 -13.95 11.90
C LYS A 272 9.87 -14.82 10.74
N ASN A 273 9.65 -14.20 9.57
CA ASN A 273 9.30 -14.87 8.34
C ASN A 273 10.35 -14.54 7.27
N ARG A 274 10.94 -15.56 6.69
CA ARG A 274 11.83 -15.35 5.53
C ARG A 274 11.06 -14.85 4.31
N VAL A 275 11.70 -14.07 3.48
CA VAL A 275 11.16 -13.62 2.19
C VAL A 275 10.93 -14.83 1.28
N GLY A 276 9.84 -14.82 0.52
CA GLY A 276 9.49 -15.90 -0.40
C GLY A 276 8.96 -17.18 0.26
N HIS A 277 8.59 -17.11 1.51
CA HIS A 277 7.99 -18.27 2.17
C HIS A 277 6.61 -18.57 1.58
N PRO A 278 6.32 -19.84 1.18
CA PRO A 278 5.09 -20.18 0.46
C PRO A 278 3.80 -20.00 1.27
N THR A 279 3.89 -19.82 2.59
CA THR A 279 2.71 -19.67 3.46
C THR A 279 2.65 -18.27 4.07
N ILE A 280 2.16 -17.30 3.31
CA ILE A 280 1.86 -15.95 3.80
C ILE A 280 0.93 -15.94 5.04
N THR A 281 0.13 -17.00 5.21
CA THR A 281 -0.74 -17.21 6.39
C THR A 281 0.05 -17.15 7.70
N ASN A 282 1.29 -17.67 7.74
CA ASN A 282 2.13 -17.59 8.94
C ASN A 282 2.56 -16.15 9.24
N LEU A 283 2.76 -15.34 8.21
CA LEU A 283 3.06 -13.91 8.35
C LEU A 283 1.89 -13.18 9.02
N TYR A 284 0.67 -13.41 8.56
CA TYR A 284 -0.53 -12.83 9.16
C TYR A 284 -0.66 -13.20 10.63
N THR A 285 -0.49 -14.50 10.95
CA THR A 285 -0.54 -15.00 12.33
C THR A 285 0.57 -14.42 13.20
N ASN A 286 1.76 -14.18 12.65
CA ASN A 286 2.85 -13.59 13.40
C ASN A 286 2.60 -12.10 13.69
N ILE A 287 2.07 -11.32 12.75
CA ILE A 287 1.67 -9.92 12.99
C ILE A 287 0.56 -9.87 14.06
N GLU A 288 -0.40 -10.81 13.98
CA GLU A 288 -1.53 -10.88 14.89
C GLU A 288 -1.11 -11.15 16.33
N ASN A 289 -0.12 -12.01 16.55
CA ASN A 289 0.21 -12.54 17.87
C ASN A 289 1.53 -12.01 18.46
N GLU A 290 2.28 -11.14 17.78
CA GLU A 290 3.49 -10.56 18.35
C GLU A 290 3.15 -9.54 19.43
N GLY A 291 3.77 -9.66 20.59
CA GLY A 291 3.57 -8.75 21.72
C GLY A 291 4.39 -7.46 21.59
N MET A 292 3.81 -6.33 21.99
CA MET A 292 4.44 -5.02 21.93
C MET A 292 5.13 -4.68 23.24
N GLN A 293 6.45 -4.65 23.29
CA GLN A 293 7.19 -4.38 24.52
C GLN A 293 8.65 -3.96 24.36
N ASN A 294 9.12 -3.80 23.12
CA ASN A 294 10.53 -3.57 22.83
C ASN A 294 10.85 -2.05 22.76
N TRP A 295 12.12 -1.75 22.58
CA TRP A 295 12.64 -0.47 22.14
C TRP A 295 12.46 -0.33 20.62
N THR A 296 12.89 0.81 20.06
CA THR A 296 12.74 1.12 18.63
C THR A 296 14.11 1.20 17.93
N PRO A 297 14.85 0.09 17.79
CA PRO A 297 16.21 0.06 17.20
C PRO A 297 16.14 0.05 15.68
N LEU A 298 15.88 1.21 15.06
CA LEU A 298 15.60 1.35 13.63
C LEU A 298 16.80 0.98 12.75
N ALA A 299 17.98 1.59 13.02
CA ALA A 299 19.20 1.32 12.28
C ALA A 299 19.71 -0.10 12.50
N GLU A 300 19.67 -0.59 13.75
CA GLU A 300 20.06 -1.94 14.07
C GLU A 300 19.18 -2.99 13.39
N SER A 301 17.87 -2.71 13.22
CA SER A 301 16.96 -3.60 12.48
C SER A 301 17.24 -3.56 10.99
N LEU A 302 17.42 -2.37 10.40
CA LEU A 302 17.81 -2.27 8.99
C LEU A 302 19.18 -2.96 8.74
N TYR A 303 20.10 -2.92 9.71
CA TYR A 303 21.36 -3.69 9.63
C TYR A 303 21.12 -5.18 9.58
N VAL A 304 20.21 -5.72 10.39
CA VAL A 304 19.82 -7.15 10.35
C VAL A 304 19.19 -7.49 8.99
N ALA A 305 18.26 -6.67 8.50
CA ALA A 305 17.66 -6.83 7.19
C ALA A 305 18.72 -6.87 6.08
N MET A 306 19.66 -5.91 6.08
CA MET A 306 20.74 -5.84 5.09
C MET A 306 21.62 -7.09 5.12
N GLN A 307 22.04 -7.56 6.32
CA GLN A 307 22.84 -8.78 6.46
C GLN A 307 22.07 -10.03 6.01
N TYR A 308 20.75 -10.06 6.21
CA TYR A 308 19.89 -11.12 5.71
C TYR A 308 19.89 -11.18 4.18
N PHE A 309 19.72 -10.04 3.50
CA PHE A 309 19.76 -9.98 2.03
C PHE A 309 21.15 -10.27 1.48
N LYS A 310 22.21 -9.88 2.18
CA LYS A 310 23.60 -10.23 1.86
C LYS A 310 23.91 -11.72 2.03
N GLN A 311 23.07 -12.46 2.78
CA GLN A 311 23.38 -13.82 3.24
C GLN A 311 24.73 -13.87 3.98
N GLU A 312 25.00 -12.84 4.79
CA GLU A 312 26.20 -12.73 5.62
C GLU A 312 25.86 -12.78 7.10
N PRO A 313 26.79 -13.23 7.96
CA PRO A 313 26.59 -13.18 9.41
C PRO A 313 26.68 -11.74 9.91
N ILE A 314 26.13 -11.49 11.10
CA ILE A 314 26.41 -10.27 11.86
C ILE A 314 27.91 -10.12 12.09
N ASP A 315 28.42 -8.89 12.04
CA ASP A 315 29.84 -8.60 12.30
C ASP A 315 30.32 -9.33 13.55
N PRO A 316 31.45 -10.04 13.49
CA PRO A 316 31.96 -10.84 14.63
C PRO A 316 32.14 -10.06 15.93
N SER A 317 32.44 -8.76 15.86
CA SER A 317 32.57 -7.88 17.03
C SER A 317 31.23 -7.60 17.73
N LEU A 318 30.13 -7.70 17.02
CA LEU A 318 28.77 -7.45 17.50
C LEU A 318 27.95 -8.75 17.65
N ALA A 319 28.45 -9.88 17.18
CA ALA A 319 27.68 -11.12 17.08
C ALA A 319 27.08 -11.62 18.41
N SER A 320 27.69 -11.26 19.56
CA SER A 320 27.12 -11.60 20.86
C SER A 320 25.92 -10.77 21.27
N LEU A 321 25.72 -9.63 20.63
CA LEU A 321 24.62 -8.69 20.92
C LEU A 321 23.35 -9.02 20.14
N TYR A 322 23.48 -9.73 19.00
CA TYR A 322 22.39 -9.99 18.07
C TYR A 322 21.93 -11.46 18.10
N ASN A 323 20.64 -11.63 17.80
CA ASN A 323 20.05 -12.92 17.50
C ASN A 323 19.07 -12.75 16.32
N PRO A 324 19.60 -12.65 15.08
CA PRO A 324 18.86 -12.12 13.94
C PRO A 324 17.78 -13.06 13.38
N GLY A 325 17.70 -14.29 13.85
CA GLY A 325 16.64 -15.24 13.48
C GLY A 325 16.81 -15.93 12.14
N TYR A 326 17.58 -15.41 11.20
CA TYR A 326 17.80 -16.01 9.89
C TYR A 326 18.97 -17.02 9.87
N GLN A 327 19.03 -17.80 8.81
CA GLN A 327 20.11 -18.75 8.53
C GLN A 327 20.72 -18.46 7.15
N ILE A 328 22.02 -18.70 7.03
CA ILE A 328 22.76 -18.53 5.76
C ILE A 328 22.71 -19.86 5.00
N ASN A 329 21.75 -19.98 4.12
CA ASN A 329 21.58 -21.14 3.23
C ASN A 329 20.52 -20.85 2.17
N SER A 330 20.47 -21.66 1.12
CA SER A 330 19.54 -21.49 -0.02
C SER A 330 18.04 -21.50 0.36
N THR A 331 17.68 -22.00 1.53
CA THR A 331 16.29 -21.99 2.01
C THR A 331 15.89 -20.62 2.55
N TRP A 332 16.83 -19.89 3.10
CA TRP A 332 16.64 -18.55 3.67
C TRP A 332 17.07 -17.42 2.73
N ASP A 333 17.74 -17.77 1.62
CA ASP A 333 18.20 -16.78 0.65
C ASP A 333 17.03 -16.13 -0.08
N PRO A 334 16.84 -14.80 0.02
CA PRO A 334 15.76 -14.09 -0.68
C PRO A 334 15.80 -14.21 -2.20
N TYR A 335 17.00 -14.49 -2.75
CA TYR A 335 17.22 -14.63 -4.20
C TYR A 335 17.17 -16.08 -4.67
N VAL A 336 16.66 -17.00 -3.85
CA VAL A 336 16.36 -18.38 -4.24
C VAL A 336 14.88 -18.67 -3.97
N GLN A 337 14.11 -18.82 -5.05
CA GLN A 337 12.67 -19.10 -5.00
C GLN A 337 12.42 -20.47 -5.60
N ASP A 338 11.70 -21.33 -4.86
CA ASP A 338 11.40 -22.71 -5.24
C ASP A 338 12.62 -23.53 -5.68
N GLY A 339 13.83 -23.16 -5.18
CA GLY A 339 15.10 -23.80 -5.49
C GLY A 339 15.79 -23.28 -6.74
N GLU A 340 15.21 -22.31 -7.44
CA GLU A 340 15.77 -21.65 -8.61
C GLU A 340 16.29 -20.25 -8.25
N SER A 341 17.26 -19.75 -9.01
CA SER A 341 17.80 -18.40 -8.83
C SER A 341 16.80 -17.34 -9.27
N ALA A 342 16.53 -16.38 -8.40
CA ALA A 342 15.70 -15.21 -8.61
C ALA A 342 16.50 -13.92 -8.43
N HIS A 343 17.75 -13.87 -8.92
CA HIS A 343 18.68 -12.74 -8.76
C HIS A 343 18.14 -11.42 -9.33
N CYS A 344 17.27 -11.48 -10.33
CA CYS A 344 16.61 -10.29 -10.91
C CYS A 344 15.42 -9.76 -10.06
N ALA A 345 15.08 -10.38 -8.93
CA ALA A 345 14.04 -9.86 -8.04
C ALA A 345 14.51 -8.59 -7.35
N LYS A 346 13.85 -7.47 -7.62
CA LYS A 346 14.10 -6.23 -6.87
C LYS A 346 13.73 -6.41 -5.41
N SER A 347 14.51 -5.79 -4.53
CA SER A 347 14.38 -6.00 -3.09
C SER A 347 14.08 -4.69 -2.35
N PHE A 348 13.10 -4.75 -1.47
CA PHE A 348 12.56 -3.62 -0.74
C PHE A 348 12.46 -3.93 0.76
N VAL A 349 12.66 -2.90 1.57
CA VAL A 349 12.31 -2.90 2.98
C VAL A 349 11.14 -1.95 3.18
N LEU A 350 10.07 -2.42 3.81
CA LEU A 350 8.95 -1.60 4.24
C LEU A 350 9.01 -1.47 5.77
N LEU A 351 9.56 -0.34 6.23
CA LEU A 351 9.64 0.00 7.65
C LEU A 351 8.32 0.62 8.11
N PHE A 352 7.67 -0.02 9.07
CA PHE A 352 6.48 0.47 9.73
C PHE A 352 6.81 0.80 11.19
N THR A 353 6.66 2.07 11.60
CA THR A 353 6.99 2.53 12.95
C THR A 353 6.08 3.68 13.40
N ASP A 354 5.90 3.84 14.73
CA ASP A 354 5.19 4.95 15.36
C ASP A 354 6.09 5.88 16.17
N GLY A 355 7.39 5.58 16.24
CA GLY A 355 8.28 6.23 17.18
C GLY A 355 9.65 6.64 16.67
N SER A 356 10.36 7.29 17.57
CA SER A 356 11.74 7.73 17.42
C SER A 356 12.72 6.59 17.69
N SER A 357 13.92 6.69 17.11
CA SER A 357 15.01 5.73 17.37
C SER A 357 15.37 5.69 18.86
N THR A 358 15.45 4.47 19.41
CA THR A 358 15.89 4.20 20.79
C THR A 358 16.69 2.91 20.84
N LYS A 359 17.78 2.87 21.69
CA LYS A 359 18.68 1.71 21.84
C LYS A 359 19.23 1.20 20.50
N ASP A 360 19.83 2.10 19.73
CA ASP A 360 20.11 1.95 18.33
C ASP A 360 21.57 2.30 17.95
N LEU A 361 22.51 2.05 18.85
CA LEU A 361 23.91 2.45 18.69
C LEU A 361 24.84 1.36 18.15
N GLU A 362 24.42 0.10 18.15
CA GLU A 362 25.31 -1.07 18.01
C GLU A 362 25.35 -1.60 16.57
N ILE A 363 25.76 -0.73 15.63
CA ILE A 363 26.10 -1.12 14.25
C ILE A 363 27.59 -0.96 13.97
N PRO A 364 28.16 -1.61 12.91
CA PRO A 364 29.56 -1.42 12.55
C PRO A 364 29.89 0.05 12.23
N ASN A 365 31.03 0.52 12.75
CA ASN A 365 31.46 1.91 12.56
C ASN A 365 31.59 2.35 11.09
N ALA A 366 31.74 1.42 10.17
CA ALA A 366 31.84 1.71 8.74
C ALA A 366 30.53 2.28 8.16
N TYR A 367 29.41 2.09 8.83
CA TYR A 367 28.10 2.56 8.38
C TYR A 367 27.63 3.84 9.09
N LYS A 368 28.20 4.18 10.24
CA LYS A 368 27.72 5.27 11.12
C LYS A 368 27.86 6.70 10.56
N THR A 369 28.56 6.89 9.47
CA THR A 369 28.78 8.18 8.81
C THR A 369 28.96 7.96 7.30
N TYR A 370 28.17 7.07 6.72
CA TYR A 370 28.36 6.65 5.33
C TYR A 370 27.92 7.74 4.34
N ASP A 371 26.93 8.52 4.66
CA ASP A 371 26.46 9.64 3.84
C ASP A 371 27.41 10.87 3.91
N GLY A 372 28.34 10.88 4.85
CA GLY A 372 29.39 11.89 4.99
C GLY A 372 28.99 13.10 5.82
N ASP A 373 27.84 13.06 6.41
CA ASP A 373 27.41 14.04 7.38
C ASP A 373 28.06 13.71 8.76
N PRO A 374 28.45 14.73 9.55
CA PRO A 374 29.10 14.52 10.84
C PRO A 374 28.09 14.18 11.94
N ASN A 375 27.20 13.24 11.72
CA ASN A 375 26.13 12.90 12.63
C ASN A 375 26.67 12.50 13.99
N ASP A 376 26.56 13.41 14.91
CA ASP A 376 26.73 13.11 16.32
C ASP A 376 25.31 13.04 16.93
N PRO A 377 24.85 11.86 17.35
CA PRO A 377 23.53 11.70 17.97
C PRO A 377 23.33 12.61 19.18
N ASN A 378 24.41 13.18 19.71
CA ASN A 378 24.37 14.11 20.84
C ASN A 378 24.27 15.59 20.42
N THR A 379 24.48 15.92 19.14
CA THR A 379 24.45 17.32 18.65
C THR A 379 23.19 17.66 17.87
N GLN A 380 22.40 16.67 17.49
CA GLN A 380 21.10 16.85 16.83
C GLN A 380 20.11 17.60 17.75
N THR A 381 19.24 18.41 17.15
CA THR A 381 18.22 19.15 17.91
C THR A 381 16.84 18.95 17.26
N PRO A 382 15.89 18.27 17.90
CA PRO A 382 16.01 17.62 19.23
C PRO A 382 16.90 16.37 19.19
N ALA A 383 17.59 16.10 20.30
CA ALA A 383 18.40 14.90 20.48
C ALA A 383 17.49 13.65 20.63
N TYR A 384 17.98 12.51 20.18
CA TYR A 384 17.28 11.22 20.42
C TYR A 384 17.36 10.85 21.91
N SER A 385 16.26 10.29 22.43
CA SER A 385 16.23 9.77 23.80
C SER A 385 16.79 8.33 23.86
N ASP A 386 17.13 7.87 25.06
CA ASP A 386 17.40 6.46 25.37
C ASP A 386 18.40 5.75 24.45
N ASP A 387 19.55 6.40 24.18
CA ASP A 387 20.59 5.87 23.28
C ASP A 387 20.06 5.60 21.85
N GLY A 388 19.18 6.43 21.34
CA GLY A 388 18.78 6.46 19.94
C GLY A 388 19.87 7.03 19.04
N SER A 389 19.76 6.82 17.74
CA SER A 389 20.71 7.28 16.74
C SER A 389 20.03 7.78 15.46
N ASP A 390 20.81 8.44 14.62
CA ASP A 390 20.46 8.82 13.26
C ASP A 390 21.05 7.86 12.20
N TYR A 391 21.70 6.78 12.59
CA TYR A 391 22.39 5.86 11.68
C TYR A 391 21.48 5.13 10.67
N LEU A 392 20.16 5.31 10.76
CA LEU A 392 19.21 4.69 9.83
C LEU A 392 19.38 5.18 8.39
N ASP A 393 19.61 6.48 8.19
CA ASP A 393 19.77 7.09 6.87
C ASP A 393 21.12 6.73 6.23
N ASP A 394 22.19 6.62 7.02
CA ASP A 394 23.49 6.09 6.60
C ASP A 394 23.39 4.67 6.05
N LEU A 395 22.71 3.78 6.81
CA LEU A 395 22.49 2.40 6.39
C LEU A 395 21.57 2.31 5.16
N ALA A 396 20.56 3.14 5.09
CA ALA A 396 19.65 3.21 3.97
C ALA A 396 20.42 3.61 2.67
N LEU A 397 21.31 4.61 2.77
CA LEU A 397 22.18 4.99 1.66
C LEU A 397 23.12 3.87 1.25
N TYR A 398 23.76 3.21 2.22
CA TYR A 398 24.65 2.08 1.93
C TYR A 398 23.90 0.96 1.22
N ALA A 399 22.76 0.56 1.74
CA ALA A 399 21.96 -0.53 1.18
C ALA A 399 21.42 -0.22 -0.23
N ARG A 400 21.17 1.07 -0.52
CA ARG A 400 20.66 1.54 -1.82
C ARG A 400 21.76 1.64 -2.88
N THR A 401 23.00 2.02 -2.49
CA THR A 401 24.06 2.37 -3.42
C THR A 401 25.11 1.27 -3.65
N ASN A 402 25.04 0.18 -2.89
CA ASN A 402 25.99 -0.92 -3.01
C ASN A 402 25.31 -2.20 -3.49
N ASP A 403 26.02 -2.95 -4.32
CA ASP A 403 25.67 -4.34 -4.59
C ASP A 403 25.89 -5.18 -3.34
N LEU A 404 24.79 -5.69 -2.79
CA LEU A 404 24.80 -6.52 -1.57
C LEU A 404 25.13 -8.00 -1.86
N ARG A 405 25.11 -8.43 -3.13
CA ARG A 405 25.32 -9.82 -3.55
C ARG A 405 26.23 -9.92 -4.76
N PRO A 406 27.49 -9.48 -4.64
CA PRO A 406 28.46 -9.53 -5.74
C PRO A 406 28.80 -10.97 -6.23
N ASP A 407 28.19 -11.97 -5.61
CA ASP A 407 28.22 -13.37 -6.03
C ASP A 407 27.11 -13.74 -7.02
N LEU A 408 26.13 -12.87 -7.23
CA LEU A 408 25.03 -13.01 -8.20
C LEU A 408 25.27 -12.15 -9.46
N GLU A 409 24.46 -12.36 -10.49
CA GLU A 409 24.43 -11.49 -11.67
C GLU A 409 23.63 -10.22 -11.35
N ASP A 410 23.98 -9.10 -11.98
CA ASP A 410 23.43 -7.76 -11.76
C ASP A 410 23.65 -7.22 -10.33
N ASP A 411 23.27 -5.97 -10.08
CA ASP A 411 23.39 -5.35 -8.76
C ASP A 411 22.15 -5.63 -7.92
N GLN A 412 22.35 -6.22 -6.72
CA GLN A 412 21.29 -6.41 -5.74
C GLN A 412 21.43 -5.38 -4.63
N ASN A 413 20.57 -4.38 -4.67
CA ASN A 413 20.45 -3.35 -3.63
C ASN A 413 19.10 -3.42 -2.91
N LEU A 414 18.94 -2.64 -1.83
CA LEU A 414 17.69 -2.52 -1.10
C LEU A 414 17.16 -1.09 -1.22
N GLU A 415 15.88 -0.96 -1.53
CA GLU A 415 15.16 0.29 -1.43
C GLU A 415 14.35 0.35 -0.13
N LEU A 416 14.43 1.49 0.58
CA LEU A 416 13.73 1.70 1.84
C LEU A 416 12.44 2.50 1.62
N PHE A 417 11.33 1.92 2.06
CA PHE A 417 10.03 2.56 2.18
C PHE A 417 9.67 2.70 3.65
N VAL A 418 9.15 3.84 4.05
CA VAL A 418 8.81 4.12 5.45
C VAL A 418 7.33 4.50 5.56
N VAL A 419 6.63 3.85 6.48
CA VAL A 419 5.29 4.25 6.93
C VAL A 419 5.40 4.70 8.40
N TYR A 420 5.32 6.00 8.62
CA TYR A 420 5.31 6.62 9.94
C TYR A 420 3.86 6.79 10.40
N ALA A 421 3.45 5.99 11.38
CA ALA A 421 2.08 5.90 11.83
C ALA A 421 1.92 6.45 13.27
N PHE A 422 0.87 7.23 13.50
CA PHE A 422 0.46 7.76 14.81
C PHE A 422 1.46 8.71 15.50
N GLY A 423 2.70 8.75 15.07
CA GLY A 423 3.75 9.54 15.72
C GLY A 423 3.66 11.03 15.40
N ASP A 424 4.12 11.86 16.34
CA ASP A 424 4.21 13.31 16.18
C ASP A 424 5.61 13.86 16.56
N ASP A 425 6.55 12.97 16.90
CA ASP A 425 7.93 13.33 17.25
C ASP A 425 8.68 13.96 16.05
N PRO A 426 9.10 15.24 16.14
CA PRO A 426 9.85 15.90 15.07
C PRO A 426 11.20 15.24 14.77
N ALA A 427 11.87 14.62 15.78
CA ALA A 427 13.14 13.94 15.58
C ALA A 427 12.94 12.65 14.78
N ALA A 428 11.92 11.86 15.12
CA ALA A 428 11.54 10.69 14.35
C ALA A 428 11.19 11.04 12.90
N ARG A 429 10.33 12.05 12.71
CA ARG A 429 9.91 12.50 11.38
C ARG A 429 11.11 12.92 10.52
N ARG A 430 12.08 13.66 11.09
CA ARG A 430 13.30 14.05 10.36
C ARG A 430 14.10 12.83 9.94
N LEU A 431 14.49 11.98 10.90
CA LEU A 431 15.27 10.76 10.63
C LEU A 431 14.62 9.88 9.55
N LEU A 432 13.32 9.63 9.68
CA LEU A 432 12.58 8.75 8.76
C LEU A 432 12.46 9.35 7.36
N LYS A 433 12.33 10.69 7.24
CA LYS A 433 12.39 11.37 5.94
C LYS A 433 13.78 11.26 5.31
N ASP A 434 14.85 11.48 6.09
CA ASP A 434 16.21 11.43 5.60
C ASP A 434 16.60 10.00 5.20
N ALA A 435 16.23 9.01 6.00
CA ALA A 435 16.40 7.59 5.65
C ALA A 435 15.63 7.20 4.36
N SER A 436 14.41 7.73 4.19
CA SER A 436 13.63 7.50 2.95
C SER A 436 14.28 8.17 1.73
N ARG A 437 14.87 9.35 1.91
CA ARG A 437 15.63 10.03 0.85
C ARG A 437 16.83 9.20 0.44
N ASN A 438 17.64 8.83 1.41
CA ASN A 438 18.88 8.10 1.20
C ASN A 438 18.62 6.68 0.64
N GLY A 439 17.58 6.01 1.12
CA GLY A 439 17.23 4.64 0.72
C GLY A 439 16.29 4.52 -0.48
N GLY A 440 15.67 5.63 -0.90
CA GLY A 440 14.61 5.57 -1.92
C GLY A 440 14.79 6.53 -3.11
N PHE A 441 15.92 7.20 -3.24
CA PHE A 441 16.14 8.11 -4.36
C PHE A 441 16.21 7.38 -5.72
N ILE A 442 15.83 8.11 -6.78
CA ILE A 442 15.98 7.66 -8.16
C ILE A 442 17.22 8.34 -8.71
N ASP A 443 18.27 7.55 -8.96
CA ASP A 443 19.52 8.04 -9.53
C ASP A 443 19.34 8.35 -11.03
N LYS A 444 19.16 9.62 -11.36
CA LYS A 444 18.93 10.07 -12.76
C LYS A 444 20.21 10.28 -13.56
N ASN A 445 21.35 10.40 -12.91
CA ASN A 445 22.62 10.70 -13.55
C ASN A 445 23.63 9.55 -13.48
N GLY A 446 23.29 8.44 -12.87
CA GLY A 446 24.10 7.24 -12.80
C GLY A 446 25.34 7.37 -11.88
N ASN A 447 25.33 8.29 -10.91
CA ASN A 447 26.46 8.50 -10.02
C ASN A 447 26.33 7.77 -8.66
N ASN A 448 25.23 7.07 -8.44
CA ASN A 448 24.90 6.32 -7.24
C ASN A 448 24.81 7.20 -5.97
N ARG A 449 24.30 8.42 -6.09
CA ARG A 449 24.13 9.36 -4.97
C ARG A 449 22.82 10.14 -5.09
N PRO A 450 22.20 10.52 -3.99
CA PRO A 450 21.02 11.40 -4.00
C PRO A 450 21.48 12.85 -4.27
N ASP A 451 21.82 13.18 -5.49
CA ASP A 451 22.34 14.49 -5.87
C ASP A 451 21.25 15.57 -5.88
N PRO A 452 21.60 16.82 -5.59
CA PRO A 452 20.72 17.95 -5.79
C PRO A 452 20.50 18.21 -7.29
N ALA A 453 19.41 18.91 -7.62
CA ALA A 453 19.06 19.30 -8.98
C ALA A 453 20.26 19.94 -9.73
N ALA A 454 20.41 19.62 -11.02
CA ALA A 454 21.53 20.00 -11.86
C ALA A 454 21.83 21.52 -11.79
N GLY A 455 23.02 21.88 -11.35
CA GLY A 455 23.52 23.27 -11.24
C GLY A 455 23.67 23.79 -9.81
N LEU A 456 23.30 23.02 -8.80
CA LEU A 456 23.61 23.34 -7.41
C LEU A 456 24.91 22.65 -7.00
N ALA A 457 25.85 23.39 -6.45
CA ALA A 457 27.08 22.81 -5.93
C ALA A 457 26.73 21.95 -4.71
N VAL A 458 27.03 20.66 -4.81
CA VAL A 458 26.99 19.75 -3.66
C VAL A 458 27.98 20.29 -2.63
N GLN A 459 27.48 20.82 -1.54
CA GLN A 459 28.32 20.99 -0.37
C GLN A 459 28.37 19.63 0.31
N THR A 460 29.50 18.96 0.18
CA THR A 460 29.80 17.61 0.66
C THR A 460 29.74 17.46 2.18
N ALA A 461 29.18 18.40 2.90
CA ALA A 461 29.19 18.47 4.35
C ALA A 461 27.81 18.44 5.00
N ASP A 462 26.70 18.34 4.23
CA ASP A 462 25.41 18.58 4.85
C ASP A 462 24.24 17.97 4.07
N TYR A 463 24.14 16.65 4.02
CA TYR A 463 22.92 15.99 3.55
C TYR A 463 21.72 16.26 4.48
N ASN A 464 21.95 16.62 5.73
CA ASN A 464 20.94 16.97 6.72
C ASN A 464 20.63 18.46 6.82
N HIS A 465 21.28 19.33 6.04
CA HIS A 465 20.87 20.73 6.03
C HIS A 465 19.69 20.90 5.07
N PRO A 466 18.66 21.62 5.49
CA PRO A 466 17.57 22.00 4.61
C PRO A 466 18.09 23.00 3.57
N VAL A 467 18.76 22.50 2.55
CA VAL A 467 18.69 23.18 1.25
C VAL A 467 17.20 23.21 0.97
N ALA A 468 16.65 24.42 0.83
CA ALA A 468 15.20 24.59 0.72
C ALA A 468 14.57 23.46 -0.11
N ASP A 469 13.55 22.81 0.41
CA ASP A 469 12.89 21.60 -0.14
C ASP A 469 12.66 21.61 -1.66
N SER A 470 12.59 22.79 -2.25
CA SER A 470 12.46 23.00 -3.70
C SER A 470 13.64 22.52 -4.55
N THR A 471 14.84 22.32 -3.97
CA THR A 471 16.04 21.95 -4.73
C THR A 471 16.25 20.42 -4.83
N TRP A 472 15.61 19.67 -3.93
CA TRP A 472 15.66 18.22 -3.90
C TRP A 472 14.44 17.58 -4.56
N SER A 473 13.34 18.32 -4.72
CA SER A 473 12.07 17.83 -5.26
C SER A 473 12.13 17.29 -6.71
N GLU A 474 13.22 17.56 -7.44
CA GLU A 474 13.41 17.00 -8.80
C GLU A 474 13.89 15.54 -8.78
N PHE A 475 14.50 15.08 -7.67
CA PHE A 475 14.93 13.69 -7.50
C PHE A 475 13.85 12.83 -6.85
N TRP A 476 12.94 13.45 -6.12
CA TRP A 476 11.80 12.80 -5.48
C TRP A 476 10.53 13.28 -6.17
N GLU A 477 10.07 12.52 -7.12
CA GLU A 477 8.98 12.89 -8.03
C GLU A 477 7.64 13.18 -7.33
N ASP A 478 7.57 13.09 -6.00
CA ASP A 478 6.35 13.29 -5.25
C ASP A 478 6.13 14.77 -4.90
N LYS A 479 4.95 15.26 -5.26
CA LYS A 479 4.47 16.61 -4.91
C LYS A 479 3.68 16.64 -3.62
N ARG A 480 3.70 15.55 -2.86
CA ARG A 480 3.02 15.49 -1.56
C ARG A 480 3.75 16.40 -0.55
N THR A 481 2.96 16.98 0.34
CA THR A 481 3.48 17.76 1.46
C THR A 481 2.95 17.19 2.76
N SER A 482 3.78 17.23 3.79
CA SER A 482 3.36 16.86 5.14
C SER A 482 2.22 17.76 5.62
N ALA A 483 1.19 17.18 6.19
CA ALA A 483 0.12 17.92 6.83
C ALA A 483 0.56 18.58 8.13
N GLU A 484 1.69 18.13 8.71
CA GLU A 484 2.18 18.58 10.00
C GLU A 484 3.06 19.84 9.91
N ASP A 485 4.03 19.83 9.01
CA ASP A 485 5.03 20.89 8.91
C ASP A 485 5.04 21.59 7.54
N GLY A 486 4.24 21.11 6.59
CA GLY A 486 4.17 21.65 5.22
C GLY A 486 5.39 21.37 4.37
N SER A 487 6.34 20.54 4.85
CA SER A 487 7.52 20.16 4.09
C SER A 487 7.19 19.16 2.98
N ALA A 488 8.03 19.11 1.96
CA ALA A 488 7.91 18.10 0.91
C ALA A 488 8.19 16.68 1.46
N LEU A 489 7.41 15.70 1.02
CA LEU A 489 7.59 14.31 1.41
C LEU A 489 8.42 13.56 0.37
N PRO A 490 9.43 12.80 0.80
CA PRO A 490 10.12 11.85 -0.08
C PRO A 490 9.15 10.84 -0.71
N ASP A 491 9.46 10.39 -1.92
CA ASP A 491 8.60 9.47 -2.68
C ASP A 491 8.31 8.14 -1.94
N THR A 492 9.23 7.70 -1.10
CA THR A 492 9.14 6.45 -0.33
C THR A 492 8.76 6.66 1.15
N TYR A 493 8.35 7.88 1.53
CA TYR A 493 7.91 8.20 2.89
C TYR A 493 6.41 8.47 2.95
N PHE A 494 5.72 7.87 3.90
CA PHE A 494 4.27 7.94 4.09
C PHE A 494 3.93 8.24 5.54
N GLU A 495 3.03 9.21 5.79
CA GLU A 495 2.57 9.60 7.13
C GLU A 495 1.09 9.24 7.32
N ALA A 496 0.75 8.74 8.51
CA ALA A 496 -0.63 8.44 8.88
C ALA A 496 -0.90 8.76 10.36
N LYS A 497 -1.95 9.52 10.64
CA LYS A 497 -2.37 9.91 11.99
C LYS A 497 -3.49 9.05 12.55
N ASP A 498 -4.22 8.37 11.69
CA ASP A 498 -5.35 7.51 12.05
C ASP A 498 -5.39 6.27 11.15
N GLY A 499 -6.30 5.36 11.45
CA GLY A 499 -6.38 4.09 10.73
C GLY A 499 -6.84 4.23 9.27
N TRP A 500 -7.69 5.23 8.95
CA TRP A 500 -8.12 5.48 7.57
C TRP A 500 -6.97 5.98 6.70
N GLN A 501 -6.17 6.88 7.26
CA GLN A 501 -4.95 7.35 6.61
C GLN A 501 -3.94 6.22 6.49
N LEU A 502 -3.77 5.43 7.53
CA LEU A 502 -2.82 4.31 7.55
C LEU A 502 -3.14 3.27 6.47
N GLU A 503 -4.40 2.88 6.33
CA GLU A 503 -4.81 1.95 5.26
C GLU A 503 -4.48 2.52 3.88
N ARG A 504 -4.82 3.78 3.64
CA ARG A 504 -4.54 4.46 2.36
C ARG A 504 -3.04 4.56 2.09
N GLU A 505 -2.26 5.04 3.07
CA GLU A 505 -0.83 5.26 2.88
C GLU A 505 -0.05 3.95 2.78
N LEU A 506 -0.48 2.90 3.46
CA LEU A 506 0.09 1.56 3.30
C LEU A 506 -0.18 0.99 1.90
N ILE A 507 -1.39 1.15 1.39
CA ILE A 507 -1.73 0.77 -0.01
C ILE A 507 -0.88 1.59 -0.99
N ASN A 508 -0.69 2.89 -0.74
CA ASN A 508 0.15 3.74 -1.57
C ASN A 508 1.61 3.27 -1.57
N ALA A 509 2.17 2.96 -0.39
CA ALA A 509 3.53 2.43 -0.26
C ALA A 509 3.71 1.12 -1.02
N ILE A 510 2.81 0.17 -0.84
CA ILE A 510 2.85 -1.12 -1.53
C ILE A 510 2.68 -0.92 -3.05
N THR A 511 1.79 -0.06 -3.48
CA THR A 511 1.61 0.27 -4.91
C THR A 511 2.89 0.83 -5.51
N LYS A 512 3.56 1.75 -4.81
CA LYS A 512 4.86 2.30 -5.25
C LYS A 512 5.95 1.24 -5.32
N ILE A 513 6.03 0.33 -4.35
CA ILE A 513 6.95 -0.82 -4.39
C ILE A 513 6.69 -1.66 -5.64
N LEU A 514 5.43 -1.98 -5.91
CA LEU A 514 5.06 -2.78 -7.08
C LEU A 514 5.30 -2.04 -8.39
N GLU A 515 5.09 -0.73 -8.46
CA GLU A 515 5.44 0.11 -9.61
C GLU A 515 6.95 0.07 -9.89
N ARG A 516 7.77 0.28 -8.86
CA ARG A 516 9.24 0.24 -8.99
C ARG A 516 9.76 -1.15 -9.33
N ALA A 517 9.10 -2.21 -8.84
CA ALA A 517 9.43 -3.58 -9.17
C ALA A 517 9.10 -3.93 -10.62
N ASN A 518 7.97 -3.41 -11.14
CA ASN A 518 7.39 -3.80 -12.42
C ASN A 518 7.53 -2.69 -13.47
N SER A 519 8.73 -2.37 -13.82
CA SER A 519 9.03 -1.44 -14.90
C SER A 519 8.94 -2.07 -16.30
N GLY A 520 8.33 -3.24 -16.43
CA GLY A 520 8.17 -3.98 -17.67
C GLY A 520 6.75 -3.88 -18.24
N THR A 521 6.65 -3.70 -19.53
CA THR A 521 5.40 -3.78 -20.29
C THR A 521 5.19 -5.21 -20.79
N ALA A 522 3.99 -5.78 -20.55
CA ALA A 522 3.63 -7.03 -21.21
C ALA A 522 3.48 -6.79 -22.72
N VAL A 523 4.15 -7.59 -23.51
CA VAL A 523 4.11 -7.52 -24.97
C VAL A 523 3.38 -8.75 -25.48
N SER A 524 2.27 -8.54 -26.19
CA SER A 524 1.52 -9.60 -26.88
C SER A 524 1.84 -9.54 -28.37
N VAL A 525 2.49 -10.56 -28.90
CA VAL A 525 2.83 -10.63 -30.33
C VAL A 525 1.77 -11.47 -31.05
N LEU A 526 1.10 -10.85 -32.00
CA LEU A 526 0.23 -11.55 -32.96
C LEU A 526 0.85 -11.44 -34.37
N ALA A 527 1.51 -12.48 -34.83
CA ALA A 527 1.91 -12.57 -36.23
C ALA A 527 0.66 -12.76 -37.10
N THR A 528 0.43 -11.85 -38.03
CA THR A 528 -0.78 -11.82 -38.86
C THR A 528 -0.56 -12.32 -40.28
N SER A 529 0.70 -12.58 -40.69
CA SER A 529 0.99 -13.13 -42.01
C SER A 529 1.87 -14.37 -41.99
N GLY A 530 1.72 -15.23 -43.01
CA GLY A 530 2.59 -16.39 -43.20
C GLY A 530 4.01 -16.04 -43.66
N GLU A 531 4.29 -14.79 -43.91
CA GLU A 531 5.57 -14.25 -44.36
C GLU A 531 6.39 -13.57 -43.23
N GLY A 532 5.86 -13.58 -41.98
CA GLY A 532 6.55 -13.06 -40.81
C GLY A 532 6.34 -11.56 -40.53
N GLU A 533 5.71 -10.83 -41.45
CA GLU A 533 5.31 -9.43 -41.21
C GLU A 533 3.98 -9.36 -40.48
N GLY A 534 3.82 -8.39 -39.58
CA GLY A 534 2.62 -8.28 -38.80
C GLY A 534 2.55 -7.05 -37.91
N SER A 535 1.75 -7.16 -36.90
CA SER A 535 1.61 -6.12 -35.88
C SER A 535 1.77 -6.73 -34.49
N LEU A 536 2.44 -5.98 -33.62
CA LEU A 536 2.50 -6.25 -32.19
C LEU A 536 1.49 -5.35 -31.51
N TYR A 537 0.68 -5.90 -30.60
CA TYR A 537 -0.21 -5.13 -29.76
C TYR A 537 0.31 -5.11 -28.33
N GLN A 538 0.40 -3.91 -27.80
CA GLN A 538 0.90 -3.67 -26.45
C GLN A 538 -0.17 -2.92 -25.65
N ALA A 539 -0.50 -3.44 -24.49
CA ALA A 539 -1.34 -2.77 -23.51
C ALA A 539 -0.52 -2.46 -22.26
N PHE A 540 -0.66 -1.27 -21.72
CA PHE A 540 -0.11 -0.88 -20.43
C PHE A 540 -0.97 0.19 -19.80
N PHE A 541 -0.78 0.43 -18.51
CA PHE A 541 -1.44 1.55 -17.85
C PHE A 541 -0.46 2.24 -16.90
N LYS A 542 -0.77 3.48 -16.58
CA LYS A 542 -0.06 4.23 -15.55
C LYS A 542 -1.03 4.48 -14.40
N PRO A 543 -0.77 3.97 -13.21
CA PRO A 543 -1.59 4.23 -12.03
C PRO A 543 -1.67 5.73 -11.74
N LYS A 544 -0.55 6.44 -11.93
CA LYS A 544 -0.44 7.87 -11.74
C LYS A 544 0.44 8.46 -12.84
N PHE A 545 0.02 9.57 -13.40
CA PHE A 545 0.80 10.38 -14.32
C PHE A 545 0.78 11.83 -13.83
N SER A 546 1.96 12.41 -13.59
CA SER A 546 2.09 13.78 -13.08
C SER A 546 2.91 14.62 -14.06
N THR A 547 2.38 15.75 -14.44
CA THR A 547 3.11 16.83 -15.13
C THR A 547 3.35 17.98 -14.15
N ALA A 548 4.05 19.02 -14.58
CA ALA A 548 4.24 20.22 -13.74
C ALA A 548 2.92 20.89 -13.30
N THR A 549 1.82 20.63 -13.98
CA THR A 549 0.52 21.31 -13.77
C THR A 549 -0.66 20.37 -13.57
N GLU A 550 -0.52 19.09 -13.87
CA GLU A 550 -1.63 18.14 -13.89
C GLU A 550 -1.20 16.81 -13.24
N GLU A 551 -2.10 16.23 -12.48
CA GLU A 551 -1.98 14.89 -11.93
C GLU A 551 -3.20 14.07 -12.39
N VAL A 552 -2.94 12.95 -13.07
CA VAL A 552 -3.96 12.07 -13.64
C VAL A 552 -3.72 10.65 -13.17
N HIS A 553 -4.79 9.95 -12.79
CA HIS A 553 -4.72 8.60 -12.27
C HIS A 553 -5.34 7.59 -13.23
N TRP A 554 -4.80 6.36 -13.26
CA TRP A 554 -5.33 5.21 -13.99
C TRP A 554 -5.49 5.47 -15.49
N THR A 555 -4.42 5.93 -16.13
CA THR A 555 -4.41 6.13 -17.58
C THR A 555 -4.00 4.84 -18.29
N GLY A 556 -4.88 4.29 -19.10
CA GLY A 556 -4.60 3.11 -19.91
C GLY A 556 -4.13 3.46 -21.32
N TYR A 557 -3.33 2.58 -21.89
CA TYR A 557 -2.77 2.66 -23.24
C TYR A 557 -2.95 1.32 -23.93
N LEU A 558 -3.35 1.33 -25.17
CA LEU A 558 -3.35 0.18 -26.06
C LEU A 558 -2.87 0.63 -27.43
N GLN A 559 -1.75 0.09 -27.88
CA GLN A 559 -1.11 0.52 -29.12
C GLN A 559 -0.69 -0.64 -30.00
N GLY A 560 -0.54 -0.37 -31.29
CA GLY A 560 -0.02 -1.31 -32.26
C GLY A 560 1.30 -0.80 -32.86
N LEU A 561 2.25 -1.70 -33.01
CA LEU A 561 3.53 -1.45 -33.69
C LEU A 561 3.68 -2.37 -34.91
N TRP A 562 4.41 -1.95 -35.88
CA TRP A 562 4.79 -2.83 -36.97
C TRP A 562 5.80 -3.90 -36.52
N VAL A 563 5.67 -5.09 -37.07
CA VAL A 563 6.70 -6.13 -37.02
C VAL A 563 7.16 -6.39 -38.46
N ASP A 564 8.44 -6.16 -38.72
CA ASP A 564 8.99 -6.39 -40.06
C ASP A 564 9.33 -7.88 -40.32
N ALA A 565 9.71 -8.23 -41.53
CA ALA A 565 10.01 -9.60 -41.95
C ALA A 565 11.16 -10.26 -41.15
N HIS A 566 11.99 -9.48 -40.46
CA HIS A 566 13.07 -9.96 -39.58
C HIS A 566 12.67 -9.99 -38.09
N GLY A 567 11.42 -9.63 -37.77
CA GLY A 567 10.92 -9.63 -36.43
C GLY A 567 11.25 -8.34 -35.64
N ASN A 568 11.79 -7.30 -36.28
CA ASN A 568 12.04 -6.03 -35.59
C ASN A 568 10.75 -5.27 -35.40
N LEU A 569 10.60 -4.63 -34.23
CA LEU A 569 9.53 -3.69 -33.97
C LEU A 569 9.83 -2.34 -34.62
N ARG A 570 8.80 -1.70 -35.18
CA ARG A 570 8.96 -0.41 -35.86
C ARG A 570 7.83 0.55 -35.53
N GLU A 571 8.18 1.83 -35.49
CA GLU A 571 7.25 2.94 -35.46
C GLU A 571 6.56 3.13 -36.81
N ASP A 572 5.52 3.96 -36.85
CA ASP A 572 4.80 4.39 -38.08
C ASP A 572 5.07 5.89 -38.31
N MET A 573 6.28 6.19 -38.75
CA MET A 573 6.76 7.58 -39.00
C MET A 573 6.68 7.99 -40.47
N GLY A 574 6.50 7.04 -41.34
CA GLY A 574 6.33 7.24 -42.78
C GLY A 574 4.90 7.60 -43.19
N THR A 575 4.36 6.88 -44.17
CA THR A 575 2.96 6.99 -44.57
C THR A 575 2.08 6.23 -43.59
N ALA A 576 1.20 6.92 -42.85
CA ALA A 576 0.38 6.34 -41.82
C ALA A 576 -0.33 5.05 -42.26
N GLY A 577 -0.11 3.97 -41.52
CA GLY A 577 -0.67 2.66 -41.79
C GLY A 577 0.01 1.87 -42.92
N VAL A 578 1.19 2.26 -43.33
CA VAL A 578 1.99 1.58 -44.36
C VAL A 578 3.40 1.39 -43.85
N LEU A 579 3.85 0.13 -43.73
CA LEU A 579 5.22 -0.14 -43.31
C LEU A 579 6.21 0.28 -44.40
N GLU A 580 7.06 1.27 -44.13
CA GLU A 580 8.09 1.81 -44.99
C GLU A 580 9.48 1.64 -44.34
N LEU A 581 10.22 0.60 -44.72
CA LEU A 581 11.49 0.23 -44.07
C LEU A 581 12.57 1.32 -44.12
N ASP A 582 12.43 2.28 -45.01
CA ASP A 582 13.33 3.43 -45.19
C ASP A 582 12.87 4.69 -44.42
N LYS A 583 11.74 4.61 -43.69
CA LYS A 583 11.19 5.74 -42.93
C LYS A 583 10.80 5.37 -41.52
N ASP A 584 10.43 4.11 -41.29
CA ASP A 584 9.94 3.63 -40.02
C ASP A 584 11.09 3.04 -39.20
N PRO A 585 11.54 3.73 -38.14
CA PRO A 585 12.69 3.31 -37.35
C PRO A 585 12.43 2.01 -36.59
N ILE A 586 13.47 1.22 -36.42
CA ILE A 586 13.46 0.08 -35.51
C ILE A 586 13.47 0.61 -34.08
N VAL A 587 12.68 0.00 -33.22
CA VAL A 587 12.60 0.31 -31.78
C VAL A 587 12.83 -0.93 -30.93
N GLU A 588 13.52 -0.73 -29.80
CA GLU A 588 13.77 -1.75 -28.80
C GLU A 588 13.31 -1.21 -27.45
N PHE A 589 12.43 -1.92 -26.77
CA PHE A 589 12.04 -1.56 -25.41
C PHE A 589 13.16 -1.95 -24.45
N VAL A 590 13.49 -1.02 -23.57
CA VAL A 590 14.51 -1.19 -22.54
C VAL A 590 14.00 -0.63 -21.24
N TYR A 591 14.41 -1.24 -20.16
CA TYR A 591 14.24 -0.64 -18.86
C TYR A 591 15.37 0.34 -18.61
N ASP A 592 15.06 1.54 -18.19
CA ASP A 592 16.02 2.55 -17.77
C ASP A 592 16.10 2.53 -16.24
N ASP A 593 17.14 1.92 -15.71
CA ASP A 593 17.37 1.78 -14.28
C ASP A 593 17.56 3.13 -13.56
N THR A 594 18.01 4.16 -14.30
CA THR A 594 18.25 5.49 -13.75
C THR A 594 16.95 6.28 -13.52
N GLU A 595 15.94 6.04 -14.34
CA GLU A 595 14.64 6.68 -14.21
C GLU A 595 13.56 5.74 -13.66
N GLY A 596 13.90 4.46 -13.43
CA GLY A 596 12.95 3.48 -12.94
C GLY A 596 11.77 3.26 -13.90
N ALA A 597 11.97 3.46 -15.20
CA ALA A 597 10.90 3.48 -16.19
C ALA A 597 11.25 2.71 -17.45
N THR A 598 10.24 2.09 -18.06
CA THR A 598 10.43 1.52 -19.41
C THR A 598 10.52 2.65 -20.43
N LYS A 599 11.58 2.63 -21.19
CA LYS A 599 11.86 3.50 -22.35
C LYS A 599 11.99 2.67 -23.62
N PHE A 600 12.23 3.33 -24.73
CA PHE A 600 12.61 2.65 -25.93
C PHE A 600 13.83 3.31 -26.60
N LYS A 601 14.68 2.47 -27.17
CA LYS A 601 15.74 2.88 -28.06
C LYS A 601 15.18 3.03 -29.47
N ARG A 602 15.43 4.15 -30.11
CA ARG A 602 15.09 4.39 -31.51
C ARG A 602 16.37 4.34 -32.35
N HIS A 603 16.44 3.42 -33.31
CA HIS A 603 17.53 3.27 -34.21
C HIS A 603 17.29 4.14 -35.46
N ALA A 604 18.31 4.89 -35.90
CA ALA A 604 18.19 5.67 -37.11
C ALA A 604 18.00 4.76 -38.33
N VAL A 605 17.12 5.17 -39.24
CA VAL A 605 16.84 4.41 -40.47
C VAL A 605 18.06 4.35 -41.35
N SER A 606 18.42 3.16 -41.83
CA SER A 606 19.54 2.95 -42.75
C SER A 606 19.07 2.32 -44.06
N PRO A 607 18.96 3.10 -45.15
CA PRO A 607 18.57 2.54 -46.46
C PRO A 607 19.49 1.46 -46.99
N ALA A 608 20.77 1.46 -46.55
CA ALA A 608 21.75 0.45 -46.95
C ALA A 608 21.60 -0.87 -46.15
N ASN A 609 20.98 -0.82 -44.97
CA ASN A 609 20.67 -1.97 -44.15
C ASN A 609 19.31 -1.76 -43.47
N PRO A 610 18.21 -1.92 -44.19
CA PRO A 610 16.88 -1.57 -43.69
C PRO A 610 16.41 -2.43 -42.53
N TYR A 611 16.99 -3.61 -42.31
CA TYR A 611 16.63 -4.53 -41.23
C TYR A 611 17.65 -4.53 -40.09
N GLY A 612 18.70 -3.73 -40.16
CA GLY A 612 19.74 -3.65 -39.15
C GLY A 612 19.56 -2.47 -38.20
N THR A 613 19.90 -2.68 -36.95
CA THR A 613 20.00 -1.61 -35.96
C THR A 613 21.19 -0.69 -36.23
N THR A 614 21.08 0.57 -35.83
CA THR A 614 22.16 1.57 -35.94
C THR A 614 22.63 2.00 -34.55
N ASP A 615 23.96 2.12 -34.37
CA ASP A 615 24.58 2.58 -33.13
C ASP A 615 25.19 3.97 -33.29
N PRO A 616 25.10 4.84 -32.28
CA PRO A 616 24.29 4.66 -31.06
C PRO A 616 22.80 4.96 -31.35
N PRO A 617 21.86 4.20 -30.72
CA PRO A 617 20.46 4.54 -30.74
C PRO A 617 20.19 5.76 -29.85
N THR A 618 19.04 6.40 -30.03
CA THR A 618 18.57 7.44 -29.12
C THR A 618 17.54 6.85 -28.15
N LEU A 619 17.65 7.19 -26.87
CA LEU A 619 16.74 6.73 -25.80
C LEU A 619 15.58 7.72 -25.65
N HIS A 620 14.36 7.19 -25.60
CA HIS A 620 13.12 7.98 -25.54
C HIS A 620 12.12 7.42 -24.51
N PRO A 621 11.35 8.27 -23.85
CA PRO A 621 10.21 7.84 -23.03
C PRO A 621 9.10 7.26 -23.91
N LEU A 622 8.27 6.35 -23.34
CA LEU A 622 7.21 5.65 -24.09
C LEU A 622 6.18 6.60 -24.74
N GLU A 623 6.01 7.79 -24.21
CA GLU A 623 5.08 8.80 -24.72
C GLU A 623 5.52 9.38 -26.07
N GLU A 624 6.79 9.27 -26.41
CA GLU A 624 7.34 9.72 -27.69
C GLU A 624 7.29 8.65 -28.79
N LEU A 625 6.79 7.45 -28.45
CA LEU A 625 6.62 6.39 -29.43
C LEU A 625 5.53 6.77 -30.44
N ASN A 626 5.81 6.56 -31.72
CA ASN A 626 4.85 6.76 -32.80
C ASN A 626 4.27 5.41 -33.25
N PRO A 627 3.25 4.88 -32.58
CA PRO A 627 2.67 3.59 -32.93
C PRO A 627 1.83 3.71 -34.21
N LEU A 628 1.59 2.58 -34.87
CA LEU A 628 0.64 2.44 -35.97
C LEU A 628 -0.74 3.01 -35.58
N TRP A 629 -1.15 2.82 -34.35
CA TRP A 629 -2.30 3.43 -33.71
C TRP A 629 -2.20 3.33 -32.19
N GLU A 630 -2.84 4.29 -31.49
CA GLU A 630 -2.97 4.28 -30.03
C GLU A 630 -4.44 4.54 -29.67
N ALA A 631 -5.06 3.58 -28.98
CA ALA A 631 -6.49 3.56 -28.75
C ALA A 631 -6.96 4.64 -27.76
N ALA A 632 -6.17 4.94 -26.72
CA ALA A 632 -6.57 5.93 -25.71
C ALA A 632 -6.59 7.34 -26.29
N SER A 633 -5.61 7.71 -27.10
CA SER A 633 -5.57 8.99 -27.82
C SER A 633 -6.75 9.13 -28.80
N GLN A 634 -7.05 8.06 -29.54
CA GLN A 634 -8.23 8.04 -30.41
C GLN A 634 -9.53 8.14 -29.63
N LEU A 635 -9.61 7.43 -28.49
CA LEU A 635 -10.77 7.48 -27.61
C LEU A 635 -10.90 8.85 -26.92
N ALA A 636 -9.78 9.47 -26.53
CA ALA A 636 -9.76 10.80 -25.93
C ALA A 636 -10.36 11.86 -26.86
N SER A 637 -10.13 11.73 -28.17
CA SER A 637 -10.70 12.64 -29.18
C SER A 637 -12.19 12.37 -29.49
N ARG A 638 -12.76 11.22 -29.08
CA ARG A 638 -14.16 10.90 -29.28
C ARG A 638 -15.05 11.60 -28.27
N SER A 639 -16.16 12.18 -28.72
CA SER A 639 -17.20 12.70 -27.82
C SER A 639 -17.82 11.58 -26.98
N ALA A 640 -18.15 11.88 -25.72
CA ALA A 640 -18.80 10.96 -24.79
C ALA A 640 -20.12 10.37 -25.36
N VAL A 641 -20.90 11.18 -26.09
CA VAL A 641 -22.16 10.74 -26.69
C VAL A 641 -22.01 9.78 -27.86
N ASN A 642 -20.85 9.78 -28.53
CA ASN A 642 -20.55 8.93 -29.69
C ASN A 642 -19.86 7.62 -29.34
N ARG A 643 -19.83 7.25 -28.05
CA ARG A 643 -19.26 5.97 -27.61
C ARG A 643 -20.35 4.90 -27.53
N ASP A 644 -20.07 3.77 -28.16
CA ASP A 644 -20.92 2.58 -28.06
C ASP A 644 -20.46 1.75 -26.85
N ILE A 645 -21.13 1.94 -25.71
CA ILE A 645 -20.88 1.21 -24.49
C ILE A 645 -22.13 0.41 -24.17
N TYR A 646 -21.96 -0.88 -23.95
CA TYR A 646 -23.01 -1.83 -23.62
C TYR A 646 -22.75 -2.44 -22.26
N THR A 647 -23.81 -2.81 -21.56
CA THR A 647 -23.74 -3.63 -20.35
C THR A 647 -24.80 -4.71 -20.43
N PHE A 648 -24.63 -5.76 -19.63
CA PHE A 648 -25.55 -6.87 -19.56
C PHE A 648 -26.56 -6.67 -18.43
N VAL A 649 -27.83 -6.90 -18.72
CA VAL A 649 -28.94 -6.89 -17.76
C VAL A 649 -29.67 -8.21 -17.90
N ASP A 650 -29.84 -8.95 -16.81
CA ASP A 650 -30.37 -10.34 -16.82
C ASP A 650 -31.69 -10.50 -17.58
N SER A 651 -32.59 -9.51 -17.50
CA SER A 651 -33.90 -9.55 -18.14
C SER A 651 -33.90 -9.15 -19.61
N GLU A 652 -32.83 -8.49 -20.11
CA GLU A 652 -32.83 -7.85 -21.44
C GLU A 652 -31.58 -8.19 -22.28
N GLY A 653 -30.57 -8.82 -21.71
CA GLY A 653 -29.28 -9.07 -22.37
C GLY A 653 -28.40 -7.82 -22.47
N PHE A 654 -27.63 -7.70 -23.55
CA PHE A 654 -26.78 -6.53 -23.78
C PHE A 654 -27.60 -5.32 -24.21
N ILE A 655 -27.59 -4.28 -23.40
CA ILE A 655 -28.25 -3.00 -23.68
C ILE A 655 -27.27 -1.82 -23.62
N PRO A 656 -27.52 -0.72 -24.36
CA PRO A 656 -26.66 0.46 -24.34
C PRO A 656 -26.57 1.07 -22.93
N PHE A 657 -25.36 1.34 -22.47
CA PHE A 657 -25.09 2.00 -21.19
C PHE A 657 -25.28 3.52 -21.33
N THR A 658 -26.53 3.96 -21.29
CA THR A 658 -26.96 5.35 -21.49
C THR A 658 -27.98 5.78 -20.44
N GLU A 659 -28.15 7.10 -20.25
CA GLU A 659 -29.12 7.67 -19.32
C GLU A 659 -30.58 7.22 -19.62
N ALA A 660 -30.90 6.96 -20.88
CA ALA A 660 -32.21 6.43 -21.24
C ALA A 660 -32.54 5.05 -20.62
N ASN A 661 -31.52 4.29 -20.21
CA ASN A 661 -31.66 2.98 -19.59
C ASN A 661 -31.31 3.01 -18.09
N GLU A 662 -31.12 4.15 -17.46
CA GLU A 662 -30.64 4.29 -16.08
C GLU A 662 -31.46 3.45 -15.06
N GLY A 663 -32.79 3.46 -15.19
CA GLY A 663 -33.68 2.70 -14.31
C GLY A 663 -33.49 1.18 -14.38
N LYS A 664 -32.87 0.67 -15.46
CA LYS A 664 -32.56 -0.75 -15.64
C LYS A 664 -31.24 -1.14 -14.98
N PHE A 665 -30.32 -0.18 -14.86
CA PHE A 665 -28.99 -0.37 -14.24
C PHE A 665 -29.02 -0.20 -12.73
N LYS A 666 -29.89 0.71 -12.25
CA LYS A 666 -29.98 1.07 -10.84
C LYS A 666 -29.98 -0.15 -9.87
N PRO A 667 -30.73 -1.24 -10.11
CA PRO A 667 -30.72 -2.40 -9.22
C PRO A 667 -29.39 -3.17 -9.15
N TYR A 668 -28.48 -2.94 -10.11
CA TYR A 668 -27.21 -3.66 -10.23
C TYR A 668 -26.00 -2.80 -9.80
N LEU A 669 -26.18 -1.50 -9.59
CA LEU A 669 -25.08 -0.57 -9.37
C LEU A 669 -24.83 -0.30 -7.89
N ASP A 670 -25.69 -0.78 -7.01
CA ASP A 670 -25.61 -0.62 -5.54
C ASP A 670 -25.19 0.80 -5.11
N LEU A 671 -25.83 1.81 -5.70
CA LEU A 671 -25.59 3.22 -5.43
C LEU A 671 -26.64 3.79 -4.48
N ALA A 672 -27.11 2.95 -3.54
CA ALA A 672 -28.05 3.35 -2.50
C ALA A 672 -27.50 4.53 -1.69
N ASP A 673 -28.36 5.19 -0.96
CA ASP A 673 -27.98 6.34 -0.15
C ASP A 673 -27.24 5.86 1.08
N ASP A 674 -25.93 5.78 0.93
CA ASP A 674 -25.03 5.34 1.96
C ASP A 674 -24.01 6.46 2.21
N GLU A 675 -24.24 7.22 3.28
CA GLU A 675 -23.25 8.18 3.76
C GLU A 675 -21.95 7.49 4.16
N ALA A 676 -22.00 6.21 4.55
CA ALA A 676 -20.84 5.44 4.98
C ALA A 676 -19.86 5.14 3.84
N THR A 677 -20.32 4.97 2.60
CA THR A 677 -19.42 4.74 1.44
C THR A 677 -18.84 6.03 0.87
N GLY A 678 -19.30 7.18 1.30
CA GLY A 678 -18.87 8.47 0.75
C GLY A 678 -19.20 8.68 -0.73
N LEU A 679 -19.95 7.77 -1.38
CA LEU A 679 -20.30 7.86 -2.79
C LEU A 679 -21.03 9.15 -3.15
N TYR A 680 -21.78 9.71 -2.23
CA TYR A 680 -22.44 11.00 -2.42
C TYR A 680 -21.44 12.14 -2.65
N ASN A 681 -20.25 12.08 -2.05
CA ASN A 681 -19.18 13.05 -2.25
C ASN A 681 -18.59 12.98 -3.66
N TYR A 682 -18.62 11.78 -4.29
CA TYR A 682 -18.00 11.56 -5.59
C TYR A 682 -18.99 11.67 -6.76
N LEU A 683 -20.22 11.22 -6.57
CA LEU A 683 -21.22 11.08 -7.63
C LEU A 683 -22.48 11.92 -7.43
N GLY A 684 -22.63 12.64 -6.33
CA GLY A 684 -23.79 13.49 -6.02
C GLY A 684 -24.71 12.92 -4.95
N SER A 685 -25.52 13.79 -4.32
CA SER A 685 -26.28 13.48 -3.10
C SER A 685 -27.52 12.61 -3.32
N GLY A 686 -28.08 12.56 -4.53
CA GLY A 686 -29.27 11.77 -4.85
C GLY A 686 -28.90 10.45 -5.54
N GLU A 687 -29.51 9.32 -5.16
CA GLU A 687 -29.25 8.02 -5.79
C GLU A 687 -29.43 8.04 -7.32
N ASN A 688 -30.51 8.64 -7.82
CA ASN A 688 -30.70 8.77 -9.26
C ASN A 688 -29.61 9.65 -9.90
N ASP A 689 -29.22 10.73 -9.24
CA ASP A 689 -28.14 11.59 -9.70
C ASP A 689 -26.82 10.83 -9.77
N ARG A 690 -26.54 9.96 -8.78
CA ARG A 690 -25.35 9.09 -8.77
C ARG A 690 -25.36 8.13 -9.95
N VAL A 691 -26.48 7.48 -10.26
CA VAL A 691 -26.60 6.60 -11.42
C VAL A 691 -26.32 7.36 -12.71
N THR A 692 -26.96 8.51 -12.89
CA THR A 692 -26.78 9.36 -14.07
C THR A 692 -25.32 9.84 -14.18
N ASN A 693 -24.74 10.31 -13.07
CA ASN A 693 -23.37 10.81 -13.05
C ASN A 693 -22.34 9.68 -13.31
N LEU A 694 -22.56 8.47 -12.79
CA LEU A 694 -21.74 7.31 -13.11
C LEU A 694 -21.80 6.98 -14.61
N ILE A 695 -22.99 6.99 -15.21
CA ILE A 695 -23.14 6.77 -16.65
C ILE A 695 -22.37 7.86 -17.44
N ARG A 696 -22.50 9.12 -17.07
CA ARG A 696 -21.80 10.25 -17.70
C ARG A 696 -20.29 10.10 -17.57
N TYR A 697 -19.80 9.84 -16.36
CA TYR A 697 -18.39 9.64 -16.10
C TYR A 697 -17.82 8.46 -16.90
N THR A 698 -18.48 7.31 -16.87
CA THR A 698 -18.07 6.11 -17.64
C THR A 698 -18.02 6.40 -19.14
N ARG A 699 -18.96 7.19 -19.66
CA ARG A 699 -18.97 7.60 -21.06
C ARG A 699 -17.90 8.63 -21.41
N GLY A 700 -17.28 9.29 -20.42
CA GLY A 700 -16.18 10.22 -20.64
C GLY A 700 -16.50 11.68 -20.44
N VAL A 701 -17.58 11.99 -19.75
CA VAL A 701 -17.84 13.35 -19.25
C VAL A 701 -16.90 13.63 -18.09
N ASP A 702 -16.27 14.82 -18.11
CA ASP A 702 -15.30 15.24 -17.07
C ASP A 702 -15.48 16.69 -16.62
N SER A 703 -16.41 17.41 -17.25
CA SER A 703 -16.74 18.79 -16.87
C SER A 703 -17.69 18.80 -15.69
N ALA A 704 -17.31 19.48 -14.60
CA ALA A 704 -18.17 19.64 -13.42
C ALA A 704 -19.58 20.22 -13.75
N SER A 705 -19.71 21.03 -14.81
CA SER A 705 -20.96 21.58 -15.24
C SER A 705 -21.91 20.60 -15.95
N GLU A 706 -21.38 19.44 -16.35
CA GLU A 706 -22.16 18.40 -17.04
C GLU A 706 -22.63 17.30 -16.07
N PHE A 707 -22.20 17.33 -14.80
CA PHE A 707 -22.70 16.45 -13.76
C PHE A 707 -23.90 17.08 -13.03
N ILE A 708 -24.70 16.24 -12.41
CA ILE A 708 -25.82 16.67 -11.58
C ILE A 708 -25.32 16.89 -10.16
N GLY A 709 -25.48 18.12 -9.65
CA GLY A 709 -25.01 18.46 -8.31
C GLY A 709 -23.48 18.60 -8.22
N THR A 710 -22.96 18.55 -6.99
CA THR A 710 -21.52 18.57 -6.74
C THR A 710 -20.97 17.15 -6.83
N THR A 711 -19.92 16.97 -7.62
CA THR A 711 -19.20 15.70 -7.76
C THR A 711 -17.71 15.92 -7.54
N ASN A 712 -17.04 14.92 -7.03
CA ASN A 712 -15.60 14.90 -6.84
C ASN A 712 -15.01 13.66 -7.54
N THR A 713 -15.14 13.61 -8.86
CA THR A 713 -14.57 12.56 -9.67
C THR A 713 -13.06 12.78 -9.84
N ARG A 714 -12.29 11.70 -9.97
CA ARG A 714 -10.83 11.79 -10.21
C ARG A 714 -10.54 12.59 -11.47
N ASN A 715 -9.48 13.39 -11.44
CA ASN A 715 -8.97 14.06 -12.64
C ASN A 715 -8.43 13.00 -13.63
N ARG A 716 -8.83 13.14 -14.89
CA ARG A 716 -8.34 12.33 -16.02
C ARG A 716 -8.09 13.17 -17.26
N THR A 717 -7.95 14.48 -17.10
CA THR A 717 -7.57 15.37 -18.19
C THR A 717 -6.07 15.38 -18.33
N LEU A 718 -5.55 14.99 -19.50
CA LEU A 718 -4.16 14.96 -19.87
C LEU A 718 -3.98 15.76 -21.16
N ASP A 719 -3.09 16.76 -21.15
CA ASP A 719 -2.84 17.65 -22.28
C ASP A 719 -4.14 18.27 -22.85
N GLY A 720 -5.04 18.69 -21.98
CA GLY A 720 -6.33 19.28 -22.33
C GLY A 720 -7.33 18.29 -22.95
N LYS A 721 -7.07 16.99 -22.92
CA LYS A 721 -7.98 15.94 -23.41
C LYS A 721 -8.42 15.04 -22.25
N VAL A 722 -9.68 14.68 -22.23
CA VAL A 722 -10.22 13.71 -21.25
C VAL A 722 -9.75 12.31 -21.62
N TRP A 723 -8.83 11.75 -20.83
CA TRP A 723 -8.31 10.39 -21.01
C TRP A 723 -9.33 9.36 -20.53
N LYS A 724 -10.01 8.72 -21.47
CA LYS A 724 -11.19 7.88 -21.20
C LYS A 724 -10.84 6.40 -21.05
N LEU A 725 -9.64 5.99 -21.46
CA LEU A 725 -9.14 4.62 -21.29
C LEU A 725 -8.47 4.52 -19.92
N GLY A 726 -8.98 3.64 -19.11
CA GLY A 726 -8.33 3.22 -17.87
C GLY A 726 -7.55 1.95 -18.07
N ASP A 727 -7.33 1.21 -16.99
CA ASP A 727 -6.73 -0.11 -17.06
C ASP A 727 -7.52 -1.02 -18.00
N ILE A 728 -6.79 -1.82 -18.78
CA ILE A 728 -7.39 -2.81 -19.69
C ILE A 728 -7.35 -4.14 -18.95
N VAL A 729 -8.51 -4.55 -18.48
CA VAL A 729 -8.72 -5.86 -17.86
C VAL A 729 -8.98 -6.89 -18.94
N HIS A 730 -8.25 -7.98 -18.95
CA HIS A 730 -8.42 -9.10 -19.88
C HIS A 730 -9.41 -10.14 -19.38
#